data_9b5092f2b3becfd7f0e72dccadc64a68
#
_entry.id   9b5092f2b3becfd7f0e72dccadc64a68
#
_cell.length_a   1.000
_cell.length_b   1.000
_cell.length_c   1.000
_cell.angle_alpha   90.00
_cell.angle_beta   90.00
_cell.angle_gamma   90.00
#
_symmetry.space_group_name_H-M   'P 1'
#
loop_
_entity.id
_entity.type
_entity.pdbx_description
1 polymer ?
#
loop_
_entity_poly.entity_id
_entity_poly.type
_entity_poly.pdbx_seq_one_letter_code
_entity_poly.pdbx_strand_id
1 'polypeptide(L)'
;SGAQIKLLGADYEQLVNSKGKIAPVISDTPVNVSFKVTKDGKEAVSKDYEIMLQAPHAAQGNPKPRIIPEILQWKGGQGEYKLGNTVTIACPDKELGKLFAADMEDVLGKKVKLVAPGAKADISLSLLKGGNLGREGYRLQIARDGVRLGAAAPTGLFWGTRTLLQMLRQTPGSVPCGTAVDFPRYQLRGFMLDVARTPYPLSYLKDVIRTMAWYKMNDLHLVINNNYIFHEHYVDNGHDPFKESYAAFRLESNMKGKDGTPLTAKDLFYTKKEFADLVSYAKKYGVNIVPEFDTPGHALSFTRLRPDLIYKGPMNHEKRRCEMLDAANPETIDLGSKVFDEYLLKDPKLGRPVFADCGVVHVGADEFYGDKEDYRHFANAVLSHALKRGYTPRIWGSLSTKPGKTPVVSKGVQMNLWNTGWMRAWEAVNQGYDVINTNDGALYIVPFAGYYRMDRNHKGLYNNWIPNRIGNETLPSGHPQLLGGTFAVWNDETDIMHTGYAPYDIWGIISGSMDVLSQKLWGTAKAPDTFEQHRELVSSIGNAPRTNPLHKWKDAQPFTVKPSSLPQKLDKPALGPNYRLTMELELTAAPEGKEQVLLSAPEGELLAVMKDGTVGFRRDDSLEFSFGAKLPVGKKVKVEIVGEPEKTSLLLDGEPAGTAVLKNFSDKSKDFPDNFKHRPKVHRSTFILPLKELGSSFQG
;
A
#
# COMPACT_ATOMS: atom_id res chain seq x y z
N SER A 1 -48.32 -12.13 11.22
CA SER A 1 -47.89 -11.95 9.83
C SER A 1 -47.09 -13.15 9.26
N GLY A 2 -46.68 -14.15 10.07
CA GLY A 2 -45.98 -15.36 9.63
C GLY A 2 -44.51 -15.16 9.16
N ALA A 3 -43.99 -13.95 9.19
CA ALA A 3 -42.60 -13.69 8.84
C ALA A 3 -41.69 -13.90 10.06
N GLN A 4 -40.52 -14.56 9.84
CA GLN A 4 -39.44 -14.64 10.82
C GLN A 4 -38.47 -13.50 10.56
N ILE A 5 -38.11 -12.77 11.63
CA ILE A 5 -37.13 -11.69 11.60
C ILE A 5 -35.95 -12.08 12.49
N LYS A 6 -34.72 -12.05 11.93
CA LYS A 6 -33.48 -12.32 12.67
C LYS A 6 -32.50 -11.18 12.42
N LEU A 7 -31.70 -10.83 13.44
CA LEU A 7 -30.58 -9.94 13.25
C LEU A 7 -29.64 -10.55 12.22
N LEU A 8 -29.31 -9.82 11.15
CA LEU A 8 -28.30 -10.21 10.17
C LEU A 8 -26.91 -9.89 10.69
N GLY A 9 -26.72 -8.67 11.20
CA GLY A 9 -25.49 -8.22 11.79
C GLY A 9 -25.52 -6.77 12.23
N ALA A 10 -24.42 -6.34 12.83
CA ALA A 10 -24.17 -4.96 13.23
C ALA A 10 -22.79 -4.54 12.74
N ASP A 11 -22.60 -3.26 12.44
CA ASP A 11 -21.30 -2.73 12.02
C ASP A 11 -20.25 -2.70 13.15
N TYR A 12 -20.68 -2.85 14.40
CA TYR A 12 -19.84 -3.11 15.57
C TYR A 12 -20.33 -4.36 16.30
N GLU A 13 -19.84 -5.53 15.89
CA GLU A 13 -20.22 -6.81 16.52
C GLU A 13 -19.85 -6.87 18.01
N GLN A 14 -18.85 -6.09 18.42
CA GLN A 14 -18.41 -5.98 19.83
C GLN A 14 -19.52 -5.30 20.68
N LEU A 15 -20.36 -4.45 20.09
CA LEU A 15 -21.43 -3.74 20.78
C LEU A 15 -22.78 -4.43 20.62
N VAL A 16 -23.09 -4.95 19.44
CA VAL A 16 -24.31 -5.73 19.17
C VAL A 16 -23.89 -7.01 18.44
N ASN A 17 -23.83 -8.11 19.17
CA ASN A 17 -23.36 -9.36 18.58
C ASN A 17 -24.47 -10.06 17.74
N SER A 18 -24.09 -11.08 16.98
CA SER A 18 -24.99 -11.85 16.10
C SER A 18 -26.23 -12.48 16.82
N LYS A 19 -26.19 -12.58 18.18
CA LYS A 19 -27.31 -13.04 19.01
C LYS A 19 -28.18 -11.90 19.53
N GLY A 20 -27.91 -10.65 19.12
CA GLY A 20 -28.62 -9.46 19.57
C GLY A 20 -28.26 -9.01 20.99
N LYS A 21 -27.21 -9.56 21.60
CA LYS A 21 -26.74 -9.11 22.92
C LYS A 21 -26.02 -7.77 22.77
N ILE A 22 -26.46 -6.80 23.57
CA ILE A 22 -25.88 -5.43 23.61
C ILE A 22 -24.84 -5.37 24.74
N ALA A 23 -23.66 -4.85 24.42
CA ALA A 23 -22.62 -4.57 25.40
C ALA A 23 -22.75 -3.14 25.95
N PRO A 24 -22.35 -2.90 27.22
CA PRO A 24 -22.36 -1.57 27.81
C PRO A 24 -21.33 -0.66 27.10
N VAL A 25 -21.69 0.60 26.93
CA VAL A 25 -20.84 1.66 26.35
C VAL A 25 -20.44 2.67 27.43
N ILE A 26 -19.28 3.34 27.23
CA ILE A 26 -18.77 4.37 28.16
C ILE A 26 -19.05 5.80 27.69
N SER A 27 -19.47 5.96 26.44
CA SER A 27 -20.04 7.18 25.85
C SER A 27 -21.10 6.78 24.85
N ASP A 28 -22.03 7.69 24.53
CA ASP A 28 -23.06 7.45 23.55
C ASP A 28 -22.43 7.03 22.22
N THR A 29 -22.91 5.92 21.65
CA THR A 29 -22.29 5.28 20.51
C THR A 29 -23.35 4.86 19.48
N PRO A 30 -23.32 5.39 18.25
CA PRO A 30 -24.21 4.95 17.18
C PRO A 30 -23.76 3.58 16.65
N VAL A 31 -24.71 2.70 16.37
CA VAL A 31 -24.50 1.39 15.77
C VAL A 31 -25.54 1.16 14.69
N ASN A 32 -25.11 0.71 13.52
CA ASN A 32 -26.02 0.28 12.48
C ASN A 32 -26.31 -1.22 12.61
N VAL A 33 -27.58 -1.58 12.56
CA VAL A 33 -28.06 -2.96 12.59
C VAL A 33 -28.93 -3.26 11.38
N SER A 34 -28.91 -4.49 10.91
CA SER A 34 -29.74 -4.96 9.81
C SER A 34 -30.34 -6.32 10.11
N PHE A 35 -31.44 -6.65 9.41
CA PHE A 35 -32.22 -7.83 9.67
C PHE A 35 -32.40 -8.68 8.41
N LYS A 36 -32.44 -9.98 8.61
CA LYS A 36 -32.89 -10.97 7.62
C LYS A 36 -34.31 -11.33 7.92
N VAL A 37 -35.18 -11.22 6.91
CA VAL A 37 -36.59 -11.56 6.99
C VAL A 37 -36.84 -12.77 6.10
N THR A 38 -37.48 -13.80 6.67
CA THR A 38 -37.85 -15.01 5.93
C THR A 38 -39.35 -15.20 6.01
N LYS A 39 -40.01 -15.32 4.86
CA LYS A 39 -41.46 -15.61 4.77
C LYS A 39 -41.73 -16.51 3.57
N ASP A 40 -42.52 -17.57 3.77
CA ASP A 40 -42.91 -18.50 2.73
C ASP A 40 -41.73 -19.02 1.85
N GLY A 41 -40.60 -19.30 2.52
CA GLY A 41 -39.34 -19.73 1.86
C GLY A 41 -38.57 -18.64 1.11
N LYS A 42 -39.07 -17.41 1.07
CA LYS A 42 -38.41 -16.24 0.49
C LYS A 42 -37.63 -15.49 1.56
N GLU A 43 -36.44 -15.01 1.18
CA GLU A 43 -35.54 -14.23 2.04
C GLU A 43 -35.42 -12.81 1.52
N ALA A 44 -35.34 -11.86 2.44
CA ALA A 44 -35.03 -10.47 2.15
C ALA A 44 -34.11 -9.91 3.25
N VAL A 45 -33.30 -8.96 2.89
CA VAL A 45 -32.37 -8.25 3.82
C VAL A 45 -32.83 -6.81 3.92
N SER A 46 -32.93 -6.29 5.16
CA SER A 46 -33.27 -4.90 5.40
C SER A 46 -32.13 -3.94 5.06
N LYS A 47 -32.45 -2.67 4.90
CA LYS A 47 -31.47 -1.58 5.01
C LYS A 47 -30.89 -1.52 6.42
N ASP A 48 -29.84 -0.70 6.60
CA ASP A 48 -29.33 -0.35 7.92
C ASP A 48 -30.33 0.48 8.72
N TYR A 49 -30.40 0.21 10.02
CA TYR A 49 -31.07 1.03 11.02
C TYR A 49 -30.06 1.48 12.05
N GLU A 50 -29.86 2.78 12.16
CA GLU A 50 -28.99 3.35 13.19
C GLU A 50 -29.71 3.35 14.54
N ILE A 51 -29.09 2.79 15.56
CA ILE A 51 -29.51 2.84 16.94
C ILE A 51 -28.45 3.54 17.77
N MET A 52 -28.85 4.35 18.74
CA MET A 52 -27.95 5.00 19.69
C MET A 52 -27.87 4.19 20.98
N LEU A 53 -26.71 3.63 21.27
CA LEU A 53 -26.44 3.03 22.56
C LEU A 53 -26.05 4.14 23.54
N GLN A 54 -26.86 4.32 24.57
CA GLN A 54 -26.67 5.38 25.56
C GLN A 54 -25.76 4.93 26.69
N ALA A 55 -24.82 5.79 27.09
CA ALA A 55 -23.99 5.58 28.28
C ALA A 55 -24.76 5.94 29.56
N PRO A 56 -24.46 5.26 30.69
CA PRO A 56 -25.17 5.50 31.96
C PRO A 56 -25.05 6.92 32.51
N HIS A 57 -23.98 7.64 32.16
CA HIS A 57 -23.70 9.01 32.63
C HIS A 57 -23.03 9.81 31.53
N ALA A 58 -23.42 11.08 31.39
CA ALA A 58 -22.74 12.02 30.49
C ALA A 58 -21.25 12.18 30.86
N ALA A 59 -20.39 12.20 29.86
CA ALA A 59 -18.96 12.42 30.04
C ALA A 59 -18.71 13.84 30.56
N GLN A 60 -18.13 13.97 31.77
CA GLN A 60 -17.62 15.23 32.31
C GLN A 60 -16.10 15.12 32.37
N GLY A 61 -15.38 16.10 31.87
CA GLY A 61 -13.92 16.10 31.87
C GLY A 61 -13.31 16.43 30.52
N ASN A 62 -12.10 15.95 30.28
CA ASN A 62 -11.36 16.25 29.05
C ASN A 62 -12.13 15.81 27.79
N PRO A 63 -12.12 16.64 26.73
CA PRO A 63 -12.72 16.28 25.45
C PRO A 63 -12.03 15.06 24.83
N LYS A 64 -12.73 14.38 23.91
CA LYS A 64 -12.17 13.25 23.15
C LYS A 64 -10.92 13.70 22.38
N PRO A 65 -9.77 13.05 22.57
CA PRO A 65 -8.56 13.34 21.80
C PRO A 65 -8.79 13.13 20.30
N ARG A 66 -8.31 14.07 19.51
CA ARG A 66 -8.39 13.96 18.04
C ARG A 66 -7.21 13.15 17.52
N ILE A 67 -7.51 12.02 16.92
CA ILE A 67 -6.54 11.10 16.28
C ILE A 67 -7.14 10.49 15.02
N ILE A 68 -6.34 9.81 14.19
CA ILE A 68 -6.76 9.11 12.98
C ILE A 68 -6.35 7.64 13.05
N PRO A 69 -7.28 6.70 12.92
CA PRO A 69 -8.72 6.87 12.98
C PRO A 69 -9.19 7.30 14.36
N GLU A 70 -10.35 7.96 14.41
CA GLU A 70 -10.92 8.44 15.67
C GLU A 70 -11.15 7.33 16.71
N ILE A 71 -11.09 7.70 17.97
CA ILE A 71 -11.49 6.81 19.07
C ILE A 71 -13.01 6.65 19.05
N LEU A 72 -13.50 5.41 19.11
CA LEU A 72 -14.95 5.15 19.09
C LEU A 72 -15.62 5.68 20.36
N GLN A 73 -15.13 5.30 21.53
CA GLN A 73 -15.72 5.69 22.81
C GLN A 73 -14.68 6.38 23.70
N TRP A 74 -15.06 7.50 24.29
CA TRP A 74 -14.24 8.27 25.22
C TRP A 74 -15.03 8.77 26.39
N LYS A 75 -14.53 8.50 27.60
CA LYS A 75 -14.99 9.10 28.84
C LYS A 75 -13.88 9.95 29.44
N GLY A 76 -14.01 11.27 29.34
CA GLY A 76 -13.00 12.21 29.84
C GLY A 76 -12.83 12.13 31.34
N GLY A 77 -11.58 12.29 31.80
CA GLY A 77 -11.19 12.51 33.18
C GLY A 77 -10.74 13.95 33.40
N GLN A 78 -10.30 14.28 34.62
CA GLN A 78 -9.82 15.62 34.97
C GLN A 78 -8.30 15.68 34.95
N GLY A 79 -7.74 16.69 34.27
CA GLY A 79 -6.31 16.96 34.20
C GLY A 79 -5.58 16.09 33.17
N GLU A 80 -4.29 15.97 33.32
CA GLU A 80 -3.39 15.27 32.39
C GLU A 80 -2.38 14.39 33.14
N TYR A 81 -1.82 13.40 32.44
CA TYR A 81 -0.64 12.66 32.87
C TYR A 81 0.58 13.24 32.16
N LYS A 82 1.60 13.60 32.93
CA LYS A 82 2.87 14.15 32.44
C LYS A 82 3.96 13.12 32.48
N LEU A 83 4.59 12.85 31.32
CA LEU A 83 5.74 11.95 31.21
C LEU A 83 7.02 12.65 31.67
N GLY A 84 7.82 11.95 32.45
CA GLY A 84 9.14 12.41 32.89
C GLY A 84 10.18 12.50 31.75
N ASN A 85 11.45 12.78 32.12
CA ASN A 85 12.56 12.80 31.16
C ASN A 85 12.96 11.40 30.68
N THR A 86 12.75 10.39 31.50
CA THR A 86 12.87 8.98 31.12
C THR A 86 11.50 8.35 31.25
N VAL A 87 11.00 7.73 30.21
CA VAL A 87 9.70 7.06 30.19
C VAL A 87 9.89 5.56 30.42
N THR A 88 9.14 5.01 31.36
CA THR A 88 9.17 3.57 31.66
C THR A 88 7.96 2.84 31.09
N ILE A 89 8.20 1.70 30.46
CA ILE A 89 7.15 0.86 29.84
C ILE A 89 7.24 -0.54 30.41
N ALA A 90 6.12 -1.06 30.95
CA ALA A 90 5.92 -2.46 31.27
C ALA A 90 5.06 -3.12 30.19
N CYS A 91 5.57 -4.16 29.53
CA CYS A 91 4.86 -4.87 28.47
C CYS A 91 5.06 -6.39 28.61
N PRO A 92 3.97 -7.20 28.57
CA PRO A 92 4.08 -8.66 28.67
C PRO A 92 4.70 -9.30 27.42
N ASP A 93 4.59 -8.65 26.25
CA ASP A 93 5.21 -9.08 24.99
C ASP A 93 6.50 -8.28 24.78
N LYS A 94 7.64 -8.98 24.83
CA LYS A 94 8.97 -8.36 24.73
C LYS A 94 9.21 -7.67 23.37
N GLU A 95 8.74 -8.25 22.28
CA GLU A 95 8.95 -7.70 20.95
C GLU A 95 8.06 -6.47 20.72
N LEU A 96 6.81 -6.53 21.14
CA LEU A 96 5.93 -5.36 21.16
C LEU A 96 6.50 -4.25 22.06
N GLY A 97 7.00 -4.59 23.22
CA GLY A 97 7.61 -3.64 24.15
C GLY A 97 8.80 -2.90 23.52
N LYS A 98 9.72 -3.62 22.86
CA LYS A 98 10.86 -3.04 22.16
C LYS A 98 10.42 -2.13 21.00
N LEU A 99 9.45 -2.60 20.21
CA LEU A 99 8.91 -1.83 19.07
C LEU A 99 8.29 -0.53 19.57
N PHE A 100 7.46 -0.59 20.58
CA PHE A 100 6.79 0.55 21.17
C PHE A 100 7.78 1.54 21.81
N ALA A 101 8.80 1.03 22.52
CA ALA A 101 9.85 1.87 23.10
C ALA A 101 10.61 2.66 22.02
N ALA A 102 11.01 2.01 20.93
CA ALA A 102 11.70 2.66 19.82
C ALA A 102 10.81 3.72 19.12
N ASP A 103 9.51 3.45 18.96
CA ASP A 103 8.57 4.41 18.41
C ASP A 103 8.34 5.60 19.36
N MET A 104 8.30 5.36 20.68
CA MET A 104 8.21 6.43 21.68
C MET A 104 9.44 7.31 21.70
N GLU A 105 10.64 6.75 21.58
CA GLU A 105 11.88 7.51 21.47
C GLU A 105 11.88 8.43 20.24
N ASP A 106 11.42 7.93 19.09
CA ASP A 106 11.29 8.74 17.86
C ASP A 106 10.25 9.87 18.00
N VAL A 107 9.13 9.59 18.67
CA VAL A 107 8.04 10.57 18.84
C VAL A 107 8.41 11.66 19.85
N LEU A 108 9.05 11.29 20.96
CA LEU A 108 9.28 12.20 22.09
C LEU A 108 10.69 12.81 22.11
N GLY A 109 11.66 12.19 21.44
CA GLY A 109 13.08 12.55 21.62
C GLY A 109 13.61 12.29 23.04
N LYS A 110 12.92 11.42 23.81
CA LYS A 110 13.25 11.09 25.21
C LYS A 110 13.69 9.64 25.32
N LYS A 111 14.52 9.34 26.33
CA LYS A 111 14.94 7.98 26.62
C LYS A 111 13.77 7.14 27.14
N VAL A 112 13.61 5.94 26.60
CA VAL A 112 12.59 4.98 27.04
C VAL A 112 13.26 3.76 27.65
N LYS A 113 12.71 3.28 28.78
CA LYS A 113 13.22 2.11 29.49
C LYS A 113 12.13 1.05 29.65
N LEU A 114 12.41 -0.16 29.17
CA LEU A 114 11.54 -1.32 29.46
C LEU A 114 11.80 -1.82 30.88
N VAL A 115 10.72 -2.04 31.62
CA VAL A 115 10.74 -2.65 32.95
C VAL A 115 10.00 -3.98 32.93
N ALA A 116 10.16 -4.78 33.98
CA ALA A 116 9.50 -6.09 34.07
C ALA A 116 7.96 -5.96 33.98
N PRO A 117 7.27 -6.92 33.35
CA PRO A 117 5.81 -6.97 33.37
C PRO A 117 5.28 -6.94 34.80
N GLY A 118 4.29 -6.08 35.09
CA GLY A 118 3.71 -5.89 36.41
C GLY A 118 4.48 -4.94 37.32
N ALA A 119 5.68 -4.49 36.97
CA ALA A 119 6.37 -3.44 37.69
C ALA A 119 5.66 -2.07 37.54
N LYS A 120 5.83 -1.19 38.49
CA LYS A 120 5.36 0.22 38.39
C LYS A 120 6.05 0.88 37.20
N ALA A 121 5.28 1.42 36.30
CA ALA A 121 5.75 2.08 35.07
C ALA A 121 4.85 3.25 34.71
N ASP A 122 5.37 4.19 33.92
CA ASP A 122 4.57 5.28 33.36
C ASP A 122 3.48 4.76 32.45
N ILE A 123 3.81 3.72 31.66
CA ILE A 123 2.89 3.06 30.72
C ILE A 123 2.93 1.55 30.95
N SER A 124 1.79 0.98 31.29
CA SER A 124 1.64 -0.46 31.51
C SER A 124 0.71 -1.08 30.49
N LEU A 125 1.19 -2.10 29.77
CA LEU A 125 0.41 -2.91 28.83
C LEU A 125 0.03 -4.23 29.50
N SER A 126 -1.19 -4.73 29.25
CA SER A 126 -1.66 -6.00 29.79
C SER A 126 -2.65 -6.70 28.86
N LEU A 127 -2.62 -8.03 28.83
CA LEU A 127 -3.65 -8.84 28.21
C LEU A 127 -4.82 -9.02 29.18
N LEU A 128 -6.01 -8.66 28.71
CA LEU A 128 -7.25 -8.75 29.49
C LEU A 128 -7.92 -10.11 29.25
N LYS A 129 -8.41 -10.72 30.32
CA LYS A 129 -9.28 -11.89 30.26
C LYS A 129 -10.73 -11.42 30.21
N GLY A 130 -11.41 -11.66 29.08
CA GLY A 130 -12.79 -11.23 28.87
C GLY A 130 -12.93 -9.79 28.33
N GLY A 131 -14.17 -9.35 28.17
CA GLY A 131 -14.51 -8.11 27.49
C GLY A 131 -14.81 -8.33 26.01
N ASN A 132 -15.68 -7.48 25.44
CA ASN A 132 -16.09 -7.60 24.04
C ASN A 132 -15.17 -6.78 23.10
N LEU A 133 -13.85 -6.81 23.32
CA LEU A 133 -12.91 -6.00 22.53
C LEU A 133 -12.57 -6.63 21.17
N GLY A 134 -12.86 -7.94 21.01
CA GLY A 134 -12.38 -8.66 19.83
C GLY A 134 -10.85 -8.75 19.81
N ARG A 135 -10.30 -9.18 18.67
CA ARG A 135 -8.84 -9.37 18.54
C ARG A 135 -8.08 -8.04 18.41
N GLU A 136 -8.70 -7.03 17.81
CA GLU A 136 -8.04 -5.76 17.48
C GLU A 136 -8.39 -4.61 18.44
N GLY A 137 -9.43 -4.76 19.25
CA GLY A 137 -9.87 -3.72 20.17
C GLY A 137 -8.99 -3.61 21.41
N TYR A 138 -9.03 -2.42 22.02
CA TYR A 138 -8.28 -2.11 23.23
C TYR A 138 -9.07 -1.17 24.15
N ARG A 139 -8.61 -1.12 25.40
CA ARG A 139 -9.00 -0.15 26.42
C ARG A 139 -7.76 0.62 26.87
N LEU A 140 -7.78 1.94 26.71
CA LEU A 140 -6.73 2.84 27.15
C LEU A 140 -7.24 3.70 28.29
N GLN A 141 -6.67 3.56 29.47
CA GLN A 141 -6.97 4.37 30.65
C GLN A 141 -5.79 5.27 30.97
N ILE A 142 -6.04 6.56 31.01
CA ILE A 142 -5.06 7.59 31.35
C ILE A 142 -5.51 8.22 32.67
N ALA A 143 -4.70 8.10 33.70
CA ALA A 143 -4.94 8.66 35.02
C ALA A 143 -3.71 9.48 35.46
N ARG A 144 -3.84 10.28 36.51
CA ARG A 144 -2.73 11.10 37.02
C ARG A 144 -1.51 10.29 37.53
N ASP A 145 -1.70 8.99 37.75
CA ASP A 145 -0.67 8.07 38.26
C ASP A 145 -0.06 7.18 37.15
N GLY A 146 -0.50 7.30 35.89
CA GLY A 146 0.04 6.56 34.76
C GLY A 146 -0.97 6.21 33.69
N VAL A 147 -0.47 5.54 32.63
CA VAL A 147 -1.21 5.07 31.47
C VAL A 147 -1.33 3.56 31.51
N ARG A 148 -2.53 3.02 31.36
CA ARG A 148 -2.83 1.58 31.35
C ARG A 148 -3.51 1.22 30.04
N LEU A 149 -2.88 0.33 29.27
CA LEU A 149 -3.38 -0.14 27.99
C LEU A 149 -3.67 -1.65 28.10
N GLY A 150 -4.92 -2.02 27.91
CA GLY A 150 -5.38 -3.40 27.96
C GLY A 150 -6.06 -3.83 26.66
N ALA A 151 -5.84 -5.08 26.23
CA ALA A 151 -6.51 -5.68 25.08
C ALA A 151 -6.65 -7.19 25.23
N ALA A 152 -7.57 -7.79 24.45
CA ALA A 152 -7.74 -9.25 24.48
C ALA A 152 -6.60 -9.99 23.75
N ALA A 153 -5.87 -9.32 22.85
CA ALA A 153 -4.76 -9.90 22.09
C ALA A 153 -3.63 -8.88 21.87
N PRO A 154 -2.40 -9.33 21.56
CA PRO A 154 -1.26 -8.44 21.28
C PRO A 154 -1.53 -7.42 20.18
N THR A 155 -2.33 -7.76 19.15
CA THR A 155 -2.72 -6.85 18.07
C THR A 155 -3.51 -5.65 18.60
N GLY A 156 -4.44 -5.85 19.52
CA GLY A 156 -5.17 -4.75 20.16
C GLY A 156 -4.27 -3.86 21.01
N LEU A 157 -3.29 -4.44 21.74
CA LEU A 157 -2.27 -3.65 22.43
C LEU A 157 -1.48 -2.80 21.45
N PHE A 158 -1.07 -3.39 20.32
CA PHE A 158 -0.34 -2.65 19.29
C PHE A 158 -1.15 -1.45 18.78
N TRP A 159 -2.43 -1.62 18.44
CA TRP A 159 -3.29 -0.51 17.99
C TRP A 159 -3.47 0.57 19.04
N GLY A 160 -3.62 0.19 20.29
CA GLY A 160 -3.68 1.15 21.40
C GLY A 160 -2.40 1.97 21.56
N THR A 161 -1.23 1.41 21.26
CA THR A 161 0.04 2.18 21.25
C THR A 161 0.03 3.24 20.15
N ARG A 162 -0.57 2.97 18.97
CA ARG A 162 -0.67 3.97 17.87
C ARG A 162 -1.52 5.17 18.32
N THR A 163 -2.63 4.91 19.00
CA THR A 163 -3.47 5.96 19.59
C THR A 163 -2.69 6.83 20.56
N LEU A 164 -1.99 6.22 21.51
CA LEU A 164 -1.19 6.95 22.50
C LEU A 164 -0.06 7.77 21.84
N LEU A 165 0.62 7.20 20.85
CA LEU A 165 1.68 7.91 20.12
C LEU A 165 1.16 9.11 19.34
N GLN A 166 -0.04 9.02 18.71
CA GLN A 166 -0.64 10.15 18.02
C GLN A 166 -1.04 11.29 19.00
N MET A 167 -1.54 10.95 20.20
CA MET A 167 -1.78 11.95 21.25
C MET A 167 -0.48 12.66 21.64
N LEU A 168 0.58 11.88 21.88
CA LEU A 168 1.88 12.38 22.29
C LEU A 168 2.60 13.19 21.19
N ARG A 169 2.33 12.91 19.93
CA ARG A 169 2.87 13.69 18.81
C ARG A 169 2.31 15.11 18.80
N GLN A 170 1.04 15.27 19.17
CA GLN A 170 0.37 16.58 19.24
C GLN A 170 0.71 17.36 20.50
N THR A 171 0.92 16.66 21.63
CA THR A 171 1.29 17.27 22.92
C THR A 171 2.45 16.49 23.53
N PRO A 172 3.70 16.78 23.10
CA PRO A 172 4.85 16.01 23.57
C PRO A 172 5.00 16.06 25.09
N GLY A 173 4.98 14.87 25.70
CA GLY A 173 5.21 14.71 27.13
C GLY A 173 3.97 14.82 28.02
N SER A 174 2.76 15.08 27.50
CA SER A 174 1.53 14.97 28.29
C SER A 174 0.37 14.38 27.51
N VAL A 175 -0.57 13.75 28.22
CA VAL A 175 -1.79 13.19 27.65
C VAL A 175 -2.99 13.46 28.59
N PRO A 176 -4.19 13.78 28.03
CA PRO A 176 -5.36 14.09 28.84
C PRO A 176 -5.86 12.85 29.58
N CYS A 177 -6.22 12.99 30.84
CA CYS A 177 -6.84 11.91 31.63
C CYS A 177 -8.21 11.54 31.05
N GLY A 178 -8.48 10.22 31.00
CA GLY A 178 -9.73 9.68 30.49
C GLY A 178 -9.62 8.19 30.19
N THR A 179 -10.69 7.61 29.68
CA THR A 179 -10.74 6.22 29.26
C THR A 179 -11.27 6.14 27.82
N ALA A 180 -10.51 5.47 26.95
CA ALA A 180 -10.94 5.07 25.62
C ALA A 180 -11.31 3.59 25.60
N VAL A 181 -12.36 3.22 24.85
CA VAL A 181 -12.64 1.86 24.37
C VAL A 181 -12.80 1.96 22.87
N ASP A 182 -11.99 1.19 22.13
CA ASP A 182 -11.87 1.35 20.71
C ASP A 182 -11.62 0.01 20.00
N PHE A 183 -12.26 -0.18 18.86
CA PHE A 183 -12.13 -1.35 17.99
C PHE A 183 -12.60 -0.99 16.58
N PRO A 184 -12.14 -1.75 15.55
CA PRO A 184 -12.49 -1.44 14.17
C PRO A 184 -13.95 -1.74 13.85
N ARG A 185 -14.52 -0.93 12.97
CA ARG A 185 -15.82 -1.16 12.37
C ARG A 185 -15.78 -2.29 11.33
N TYR A 186 -14.71 -2.37 10.54
CA TYR A 186 -14.48 -3.43 9.54
C TYR A 186 -13.19 -4.19 9.82
N GLN A 187 -13.24 -5.50 9.56
CA GLN A 187 -12.11 -6.40 9.80
C GLN A 187 -10.92 -6.12 8.88
N LEU A 188 -11.19 -5.72 7.63
CA LEU A 188 -10.17 -5.52 6.60
C LEU A 188 -10.09 -4.04 6.21
N ARG A 189 -8.87 -3.48 6.30
CA ARG A 189 -8.53 -2.11 5.97
C ARG A 189 -7.27 -2.16 5.12
N GLY A 190 -7.48 -2.21 3.80
CA GLY A 190 -6.49 -2.66 2.84
C GLY A 190 -5.87 -1.58 1.98
N PHE A 191 -4.67 -1.87 1.53
CA PHE A 191 -3.97 -1.21 0.43
C PHE A 191 -3.40 -2.28 -0.51
N MET A 192 -3.62 -2.13 -1.82
CA MET A 192 -3.03 -2.95 -2.85
C MET A 192 -2.01 -2.14 -3.65
N LEU A 193 -0.84 -2.72 -3.88
CA LEU A 193 0.23 -2.12 -4.68
C LEU A 193 0.72 -3.10 -5.76
N ASP A 194 0.66 -2.66 -6.99
CA ASP A 194 1.26 -3.36 -8.13
C ASP A 194 2.78 -3.16 -8.11
N VAL A 195 3.49 -4.16 -7.55
CA VAL A 195 4.96 -4.18 -7.55
C VAL A 195 5.53 -4.89 -8.77
N ALA A 196 4.66 -5.51 -9.59
CA ALA A 196 5.07 -6.22 -10.78
C ALA A 196 5.46 -5.25 -11.91
N ARG A 197 4.54 -4.37 -12.29
CA ARG A 197 4.78 -3.41 -13.38
C ARG A 197 5.78 -2.32 -12.99
N THR A 198 5.83 -1.93 -11.72
CA THR A 198 6.85 -0.99 -11.19
C THR A 198 7.54 -1.60 -9.99
N PRO A 199 8.88 -1.72 -10.00
CA PRO A 199 9.62 -2.27 -8.86
C PRO A 199 9.69 -1.25 -7.70
N TYR A 200 9.53 -1.76 -6.47
CA TYR A 200 9.65 -0.97 -5.24
C TYR A 200 10.71 -1.58 -4.31
N PRO A 201 11.66 -0.79 -3.78
CA PRO A 201 12.65 -1.33 -2.86
C PRO A 201 12.02 -1.72 -1.52
N LEU A 202 12.60 -2.70 -0.84
CA LEU A 202 12.11 -3.20 0.46
C LEU A 202 12.03 -2.12 1.54
N SER A 203 12.93 -1.12 1.50
CA SER A 203 12.88 0.02 2.42
C SER A 203 11.59 0.81 2.28
N TYR A 204 11.15 1.06 1.04
CA TYR A 204 9.89 1.71 0.75
C TYR A 204 8.68 0.89 1.25
N LEU A 205 8.65 -0.43 0.97
CA LEU A 205 7.58 -1.30 1.46
C LEU A 205 7.51 -1.32 2.98
N LYS A 206 8.65 -1.25 3.68
CA LYS A 206 8.68 -1.13 5.15
C LYS A 206 8.10 0.21 5.63
N ASP A 207 8.33 1.31 4.93
CA ASP A 207 7.73 2.61 5.26
C ASP A 207 6.22 2.61 4.99
N VAL A 208 5.77 1.98 3.90
CA VAL A 208 4.34 1.72 3.64
C VAL A 208 3.72 0.95 4.80
N ILE A 209 4.32 -0.16 5.23
CA ILE A 209 3.83 -0.99 6.34
C ILE A 209 3.71 -0.17 7.64
N ARG A 210 4.74 0.63 7.98
CA ARG A 210 4.71 1.48 9.19
C ARG A 210 3.60 2.52 9.12
N THR A 211 3.39 3.11 7.94
CA THR A 211 2.33 4.11 7.73
C THR A 211 0.94 3.50 7.76
N MET A 212 0.77 2.33 7.16
CA MET A 212 -0.47 1.55 7.32
C MET A 212 -0.75 1.28 8.80
N ALA A 213 0.25 0.84 9.55
CA ALA A 213 0.14 0.62 10.98
C ALA A 213 -0.16 1.90 11.77
N TRP A 214 0.38 3.04 11.37
CA TRP A 214 0.10 4.34 11.98
C TRP A 214 -1.38 4.69 11.93
N TYR A 215 -2.02 4.36 10.81
CA TYR A 215 -3.44 4.52 10.55
C TYR A 215 -4.26 3.27 10.84
N LYS A 216 -3.73 2.27 11.56
CA LYS A 216 -4.43 1.02 11.91
C LYS A 216 -4.98 0.25 10.69
N MET A 217 -4.35 0.37 9.52
CA MET A 217 -4.61 -0.50 8.37
C MET A 217 -3.88 -1.83 8.52
N ASN A 218 -4.44 -2.93 8.00
CA ASN A 218 -3.99 -4.27 8.34
C ASN A 218 -3.82 -5.26 7.18
N ASP A 219 -4.05 -4.86 5.93
CA ASP A 219 -4.00 -5.78 4.78
C ASP A 219 -3.25 -5.11 3.62
N LEU A 220 -2.00 -5.55 3.38
CA LEU A 220 -1.17 -5.10 2.28
C LEU A 220 -1.14 -6.16 1.18
N HIS A 221 -1.84 -5.90 0.10
CA HIS A 221 -1.91 -6.77 -1.06
C HIS A 221 -0.82 -6.37 -2.07
N LEU A 222 0.07 -7.31 -2.41
CA LEU A 222 1.18 -7.11 -3.34
C LEU A 222 0.98 -7.96 -4.60
N VAL A 223 0.83 -7.31 -5.74
CA VAL A 223 0.74 -7.98 -7.05
C VAL A 223 2.15 -8.31 -7.52
N ILE A 224 2.49 -9.61 -7.51
CA ILE A 224 3.87 -10.10 -7.76
C ILE A 224 4.18 -10.29 -9.24
N ASN A 225 3.16 -10.69 -10.04
CA ASN A 225 3.30 -10.74 -11.49
C ASN A 225 2.21 -9.94 -12.18
N ASN A 226 2.59 -9.26 -13.21
CA ASN A 226 1.69 -8.64 -14.17
C ASN A 226 2.48 -8.18 -15.40
N ASN A 227 1.78 -7.60 -16.38
CA ASN A 227 2.35 -7.09 -17.62
C ASN A 227 1.67 -5.79 -18.04
N TYR A 228 2.29 -5.09 -19.00
CA TYR A 228 1.70 -3.93 -19.62
C TYR A 228 0.28 -4.24 -20.15
N ILE A 229 -0.66 -3.30 -19.94
CA ILE A 229 -2.08 -3.57 -20.16
C ILE A 229 -2.52 -3.53 -21.62
N PHE A 230 -1.91 -2.68 -22.47
CA PHE A 230 -2.37 -2.40 -23.84
C PHE A 230 -1.54 -3.10 -24.91
N HIS A 231 -1.54 -4.42 -24.95
CA HIS A 231 -0.86 -5.20 -25.97
C HIS A 231 -1.38 -4.90 -27.39
N GLU A 232 -2.62 -4.47 -27.51
CA GLU A 232 -3.21 -4.01 -28.79
C GLU A 232 -2.42 -2.87 -29.40
N HIS A 233 -1.80 -2.00 -28.63
CA HIS A 233 -0.98 -0.92 -29.16
C HIS A 233 0.27 -1.43 -29.86
N TYR A 234 0.88 -2.49 -29.35
CA TYR A 234 2.00 -3.16 -30.02
C TYR A 234 1.56 -3.74 -31.37
N VAL A 235 0.48 -4.55 -31.35
CA VAL A 235 -0.03 -5.23 -32.53
C VAL A 235 -0.46 -4.23 -33.61
N ASP A 236 -1.14 -3.14 -33.24
CA ASP A 236 -1.64 -2.11 -34.18
C ASP A 236 -0.52 -1.34 -34.88
N ASN A 237 0.67 -1.33 -34.31
CA ASN A 237 1.85 -0.69 -34.84
C ASN A 237 2.90 -1.69 -35.38
N GLY A 238 2.52 -2.95 -35.58
CA GLY A 238 3.39 -3.94 -36.18
C GLY A 238 4.45 -4.54 -35.26
N HIS A 239 4.31 -4.34 -33.97
CA HIS A 239 5.20 -4.89 -32.94
C HIS A 239 4.65 -6.20 -32.33
N ASP A 240 5.53 -6.99 -31.76
CA ASP A 240 5.20 -8.26 -31.12
C ASP A 240 5.15 -8.10 -29.57
N PRO A 241 3.95 -7.94 -28.97
CA PRO A 241 3.85 -7.76 -27.52
C PRO A 241 4.39 -8.94 -26.72
N PHE A 242 4.37 -10.14 -27.28
CA PHE A 242 4.96 -11.31 -26.61
C PHE A 242 6.45 -11.15 -26.36
N LYS A 243 7.19 -10.52 -27.26
CA LYS A 243 8.64 -10.30 -27.14
C LYS A 243 8.98 -8.97 -26.49
N GLU A 244 8.25 -7.91 -26.83
CA GLU A 244 8.67 -6.53 -26.63
C GLU A 244 8.00 -5.86 -25.43
N SER A 245 6.77 -6.27 -25.06
CA SER A 245 6.02 -5.66 -23.97
C SER A 245 6.64 -6.00 -22.60
N TYR A 246 6.48 -5.11 -21.63
CA TYR A 246 6.97 -5.34 -20.28
C TYR A 246 6.15 -6.38 -19.53
N ALA A 247 6.82 -7.28 -18.82
CA ALA A 247 6.22 -8.23 -17.89
C ALA A 247 7.23 -8.61 -16.82
N ALA A 248 6.79 -8.74 -15.58
CA ALA A 248 7.65 -9.13 -14.49
C ALA A 248 7.00 -10.12 -13.54
N PHE A 249 7.82 -10.96 -12.94
CA PHE A 249 7.54 -11.77 -11.76
C PHE A 249 8.56 -11.38 -10.68
N ARG A 250 8.12 -10.63 -9.68
CA ARG A 250 8.99 -9.92 -8.71
C ARG A 250 9.56 -10.77 -7.58
N LEU A 251 9.34 -12.07 -7.58
CA LEU A 251 9.81 -12.94 -6.52
C LEU A 251 10.80 -13.97 -7.06
N GLU A 252 11.88 -14.25 -6.31
CA GLU A 252 12.83 -15.32 -6.66
C GLU A 252 12.08 -16.65 -6.85
N SER A 253 12.23 -17.26 -8.03
CA SER A 253 11.65 -18.54 -8.40
C SER A 253 12.70 -19.51 -8.96
N ASN A 254 12.53 -20.79 -8.67
CA ASN A 254 13.34 -21.85 -9.27
C ASN A 254 12.82 -22.28 -10.65
N MET A 255 11.65 -21.77 -11.05
CA MET A 255 11.03 -22.13 -12.33
C MET A 255 11.78 -21.56 -13.51
N LYS A 256 11.95 -22.42 -14.53
CA LYS A 256 12.59 -22.06 -15.80
C LYS A 256 11.79 -22.62 -16.96
N GLY A 257 11.77 -21.88 -18.06
CA GLY A 257 11.28 -22.36 -19.35
C GLY A 257 12.14 -23.49 -19.92
N LYS A 258 11.64 -24.13 -20.95
CA LYS A 258 12.38 -25.20 -21.67
C LYS A 258 13.69 -24.71 -22.29
N ASP A 259 13.78 -23.42 -22.60
CA ASP A 259 14.97 -22.71 -23.09
C ASP A 259 15.91 -22.22 -21.99
N GLY A 260 15.57 -22.47 -20.72
CA GLY A 260 16.33 -22.02 -19.55
C GLY A 260 15.97 -20.60 -19.06
N THR A 261 15.04 -19.89 -19.71
CA THR A 261 14.58 -18.56 -19.29
C THR A 261 13.99 -18.64 -17.89
N PRO A 262 14.47 -17.83 -16.90
CA PRO A 262 13.91 -17.83 -15.56
C PRO A 262 12.54 -17.12 -15.52
N LEU A 263 11.66 -17.56 -14.60
CA LEU A 263 10.40 -16.84 -14.30
C LEU A 263 10.68 -15.50 -13.61
N THR A 264 11.66 -15.48 -12.72
CA THR A 264 12.08 -14.27 -11.97
C THR A 264 12.45 -13.13 -12.92
N ALA A 265 11.96 -11.93 -12.62
CA ALA A 265 12.29 -10.71 -13.36
C ALA A 265 13.81 -10.46 -13.40
N LYS A 266 14.31 -9.85 -14.50
CA LYS A 266 15.74 -9.59 -14.70
C LYS A 266 16.21 -8.29 -14.04
N ASP A 267 15.30 -7.35 -13.85
CA ASP A 267 15.55 -6.05 -13.23
C ASP A 267 15.59 -6.18 -11.70
N LEU A 268 14.60 -5.69 -10.98
CA LEU A 268 14.48 -5.85 -9.54
C LEU A 268 13.57 -7.04 -9.19
N PHE A 269 13.97 -7.84 -8.21
CA PHE A 269 13.12 -8.87 -7.61
C PHE A 269 13.46 -9.01 -6.11
N TYR A 270 12.54 -9.62 -5.37
CA TYR A 270 12.76 -9.97 -3.96
C TYR A 270 13.21 -11.42 -3.86
N THR A 271 14.32 -11.68 -3.17
CA THR A 271 14.69 -13.05 -2.84
C THR A 271 13.64 -13.67 -1.93
N LYS A 272 13.53 -15.00 -1.91
CA LYS A 272 12.61 -15.72 -1.01
C LYS A 272 12.83 -15.34 0.44
N LYS A 273 14.11 -15.16 0.83
CA LYS A 273 14.45 -14.73 2.20
C LYS A 273 13.98 -13.31 2.49
N GLU A 274 14.25 -12.37 1.62
CA GLU A 274 13.83 -10.96 1.79
C GLU A 274 12.31 -10.83 1.90
N PHE A 275 11.58 -11.57 1.07
CA PHE A 275 10.12 -11.56 1.12
C PHE A 275 9.58 -12.19 2.41
N ALA A 276 10.12 -13.35 2.83
CA ALA A 276 9.75 -13.98 4.09
C ALA A 276 10.05 -13.08 5.30
N ASP A 277 11.17 -12.34 5.26
CA ASP A 277 11.52 -11.36 6.28
C ASP A 277 10.59 -10.15 6.26
N LEU A 278 10.16 -9.69 5.08
CA LEU A 278 9.17 -8.61 4.92
C LEU A 278 7.81 -9.02 5.49
N VAL A 279 7.35 -10.24 5.21
CA VAL A 279 6.10 -10.80 5.78
C VAL A 279 6.16 -10.85 7.30
N SER A 280 7.25 -11.37 7.85
CA SER A 280 7.45 -11.42 9.32
C SER A 280 7.57 -10.01 9.93
N TYR A 281 8.16 -9.06 9.20
CA TYR A 281 8.22 -7.66 9.59
C TYR A 281 6.83 -7.03 9.64
N ALA A 282 6.03 -7.18 8.59
CA ALA A 282 4.68 -6.64 8.51
C ALA A 282 3.78 -7.15 9.66
N LYS A 283 3.89 -8.43 9.97
CA LYS A 283 3.14 -9.06 11.07
C LYS A 283 3.40 -8.38 12.43
N LYS A 284 4.64 -7.93 12.70
CA LYS A 284 4.98 -7.19 13.93
C LYS A 284 4.26 -5.83 14.00
N TYR A 285 3.88 -5.27 12.86
CA TYR A 285 3.12 -4.03 12.72
C TYR A 285 1.61 -4.25 12.56
N GLY A 286 1.11 -5.46 12.78
CA GLY A 286 -0.31 -5.79 12.63
C GLY A 286 -0.80 -5.79 11.18
N VAL A 287 0.10 -5.79 10.20
CA VAL A 287 -0.21 -5.79 8.77
C VAL A 287 0.01 -7.18 8.21
N ASN A 288 -1.00 -7.73 7.54
CA ASN A 288 -0.90 -8.98 6.79
C ASN A 288 -0.47 -8.66 5.36
N ILE A 289 0.51 -9.39 4.82
CA ILE A 289 0.87 -9.32 3.40
C ILE A 289 0.09 -10.40 2.65
N VAL A 290 -0.58 -9.99 1.56
CA VAL A 290 -1.30 -10.87 0.65
C VAL A 290 -0.57 -10.88 -0.70
N PRO A 291 0.24 -11.91 -1.00
CA PRO A 291 0.89 -12.03 -2.29
C PRO A 291 -0.11 -12.51 -3.35
N GLU A 292 -0.08 -11.88 -4.52
CA GLU A 292 -0.89 -12.25 -5.68
C GLU A 292 -0.03 -12.82 -6.79
N PHE A 293 -0.49 -13.95 -7.34
CA PHE A 293 -0.07 -14.47 -8.64
C PHE A 293 -1.27 -14.43 -9.56
N ASP A 294 -1.25 -13.48 -10.50
CA ASP A 294 -2.36 -13.27 -11.41
C ASP A 294 -2.29 -14.21 -12.60
N THR A 295 -3.32 -15.04 -12.73
CA THR A 295 -3.52 -16.06 -13.77
C THR A 295 -5.04 -16.34 -13.87
N PRO A 296 -5.58 -16.80 -15.05
CA PRO A 296 -4.90 -17.13 -16.29
C PRO A 296 -4.77 -15.97 -17.28
N GLY A 297 -5.35 -14.79 -16.99
CA GLY A 297 -5.08 -13.51 -17.66
C GLY A 297 -3.83 -12.85 -17.07
N HIS A 298 -3.40 -11.71 -17.65
CA HIS A 298 -2.25 -10.94 -17.17
C HIS A 298 -0.95 -11.76 -16.95
N ALA A 299 -0.86 -12.88 -17.66
CA ALA A 299 0.11 -13.94 -17.39
C ALA A 299 1.29 -13.98 -18.36
N LEU A 300 1.70 -12.82 -18.95
CA LEU A 300 2.77 -12.78 -19.94
C LEU A 300 4.10 -13.35 -19.43
N SER A 301 4.44 -13.19 -18.15
CA SER A 301 5.61 -13.83 -17.54
C SER A 301 5.52 -15.36 -17.62
N PHE A 302 4.32 -15.91 -17.38
CA PHE A 302 4.08 -17.36 -17.44
C PHE A 302 3.96 -17.89 -18.86
N THR A 303 3.34 -17.14 -19.77
CA THR A 303 3.26 -17.55 -21.17
C THR A 303 4.64 -17.49 -21.85
N ARG A 304 5.53 -16.58 -21.46
CA ARG A 304 6.93 -16.58 -21.88
C ARG A 304 7.71 -17.78 -21.35
N LEU A 305 7.41 -18.20 -20.11
CA LEU A 305 7.98 -19.42 -19.53
C LEU A 305 7.48 -20.68 -20.25
N ARG A 306 6.20 -20.72 -20.61
CA ARG A 306 5.48 -21.84 -21.24
C ARG A 306 4.65 -21.37 -22.45
N PRO A 307 5.30 -21.04 -23.59
CA PRO A 307 4.59 -20.60 -24.80
C PRO A 307 3.59 -21.62 -25.35
N ASP A 308 3.81 -22.90 -25.06
CA ASP A 308 2.93 -23.99 -25.40
C ASP A 308 1.56 -23.94 -24.69
N LEU A 309 1.49 -23.19 -23.56
CA LEU A 309 0.26 -22.99 -22.78
C LEU A 309 -0.49 -21.69 -23.12
N ILE A 310 -0.12 -20.97 -24.16
CA ILE A 310 -0.89 -19.81 -24.63
C ILE A 310 -2.26 -20.30 -25.12
N TYR A 311 -3.32 -19.61 -24.69
CA TYR A 311 -4.69 -19.90 -25.09
C TYR A 311 -4.87 -19.80 -26.62
N LYS A 312 -5.46 -20.84 -27.25
CA LYS A 312 -5.64 -20.93 -28.70
C LYS A 312 -7.10 -20.89 -29.13
N GLY A 313 -8.03 -20.95 -28.18
CA GLY A 313 -9.46 -20.91 -28.45
C GLY A 313 -9.96 -19.54 -28.91
N PRO A 314 -11.25 -19.41 -29.25
CA PRO A 314 -11.86 -18.12 -29.59
C PRO A 314 -11.84 -17.14 -28.43
N MET A 315 -11.51 -15.88 -28.67
CA MET A 315 -11.56 -14.83 -27.67
C MET A 315 -11.92 -13.45 -28.28
N ASN A 316 -12.52 -12.59 -27.49
CA ASN A 316 -12.95 -11.26 -27.96
C ASN A 316 -11.80 -10.25 -28.10
N HIS A 317 -10.67 -10.48 -27.44
CA HIS A 317 -9.50 -9.61 -27.40
C HIS A 317 -8.26 -10.30 -27.98
N GLU A 318 -8.30 -10.63 -29.28
CA GLU A 318 -7.25 -11.39 -29.96
C GLU A 318 -5.84 -10.79 -29.79
N LYS A 319 -5.72 -9.47 -29.78
CA LYS A 319 -4.44 -8.77 -29.62
C LYS A 319 -3.80 -8.94 -28.24
N ARG A 320 -4.58 -9.38 -27.24
CA ARG A 320 -4.12 -9.70 -25.89
C ARG A 320 -3.86 -11.19 -25.67
N ARG A 321 -3.91 -12.02 -26.72
CA ARG A 321 -3.75 -13.47 -26.63
C ARG A 321 -2.45 -13.90 -25.97
N CYS A 322 -1.36 -13.19 -26.19
CA CYS A 322 -0.04 -13.55 -25.69
C CYS A 322 0.05 -13.61 -24.15
N GLU A 323 -0.84 -12.91 -23.44
CA GLU A 323 -0.90 -12.89 -21.98
C GLU A 323 -1.92 -13.86 -21.37
N MET A 324 -2.61 -14.66 -22.19
CA MET A 324 -3.65 -15.60 -21.75
C MET A 324 -3.13 -17.02 -21.70
N LEU A 325 -3.16 -17.64 -20.54
CA LEU A 325 -2.92 -19.07 -20.39
C LEU A 325 -4.17 -19.87 -20.81
N ASP A 326 -3.96 -21.03 -21.38
CA ASP A 326 -5.02 -21.96 -21.76
C ASP A 326 -5.63 -22.61 -20.50
N ALA A 327 -6.72 -22.04 -20.01
CA ALA A 327 -7.39 -22.49 -18.80
C ALA A 327 -8.00 -23.92 -18.90
N ALA A 328 -8.24 -24.42 -20.12
CA ALA A 328 -8.67 -25.80 -20.35
C ALA A 328 -7.55 -26.82 -20.19
N ASN A 329 -6.30 -26.38 -20.34
CA ASN A 329 -5.17 -27.32 -20.34
C ASN A 329 -4.81 -27.71 -18.89
N PRO A 330 -4.80 -29.02 -18.55
CA PRO A 330 -4.42 -29.49 -17.22
C PRO A 330 -3.02 -29.04 -16.78
N GLU A 331 -2.08 -28.84 -17.71
CA GLU A 331 -0.74 -28.36 -17.42
C GLU A 331 -0.75 -26.89 -16.97
N THR A 332 -1.74 -26.08 -17.37
CA THR A 332 -1.93 -24.71 -16.85
C THR A 332 -2.36 -24.73 -15.39
N ILE A 333 -3.26 -25.64 -15.02
CA ILE A 333 -3.68 -25.82 -13.62
C ILE A 333 -2.50 -26.32 -12.77
N ASP A 334 -1.72 -27.25 -13.31
CA ASP A 334 -0.51 -27.76 -12.65
C ASP A 334 0.54 -26.66 -12.47
N LEU A 335 0.77 -25.82 -13.48
CA LEU A 335 1.66 -24.65 -13.40
C LEU A 335 1.20 -23.66 -12.32
N GLY A 336 -0.09 -23.29 -12.33
CA GLY A 336 -0.67 -22.42 -11.30
C GLY A 336 -0.54 -23.00 -9.89
N SER A 337 -0.77 -24.30 -9.73
CA SER A 337 -0.60 -24.99 -8.45
C SER A 337 0.86 -25.03 -8.00
N LYS A 338 1.78 -25.35 -8.91
CA LYS A 338 3.23 -25.44 -8.62
C LYS A 338 3.86 -24.12 -8.27
N VAL A 339 3.42 -23.02 -8.91
CA VAL A 339 3.95 -21.70 -8.56
C VAL A 339 3.57 -21.32 -7.13
N PHE A 340 2.35 -21.63 -6.70
CA PHE A 340 1.98 -21.44 -5.29
C PHE A 340 2.75 -22.40 -4.37
N ASP A 341 2.88 -23.66 -4.72
CA ASP A 341 3.59 -24.65 -3.90
C ASP A 341 5.04 -24.28 -3.64
N GLU A 342 5.70 -23.57 -4.55
CA GLU A 342 7.06 -23.07 -4.35
C GLU A 342 7.20 -22.17 -3.12
N TYR A 343 6.10 -21.47 -2.71
CA TYR A 343 6.11 -20.54 -1.59
C TYR A 343 5.24 -20.98 -0.41
N LEU A 344 4.27 -21.86 -0.66
CA LEU A 344 3.38 -22.39 0.38
C LEU A 344 3.98 -23.61 1.09
N LEU A 345 4.88 -24.34 0.44
CA LEU A 345 5.58 -25.46 1.03
C LEU A 345 6.90 -25.04 1.66
N LYS A 346 7.49 -25.93 2.45
CA LYS A 346 8.78 -25.70 3.12
C LYS A 346 9.88 -25.46 2.08
N ASP A 347 10.43 -24.26 2.08
CA ASP A 347 11.64 -23.96 1.29
C ASP A 347 12.86 -24.63 1.95
N PRO A 348 13.71 -25.36 1.19
CA PRO A 348 14.86 -26.08 1.74
C PRO A 348 15.88 -25.17 2.42
N LYS A 349 16.09 -23.94 1.91
CA LYS A 349 17.08 -23.00 2.43
C LYS A 349 16.54 -22.25 3.67
N LEU A 350 15.26 -21.92 3.67
CA LEU A 350 14.64 -21.19 4.78
C LEU A 350 14.18 -22.12 5.94
N GLY A 351 13.98 -23.40 5.66
CA GLY A 351 13.44 -24.37 6.62
C GLY A 351 11.94 -24.17 6.96
N ARG A 352 11.26 -23.24 6.29
CA ARG A 352 9.83 -22.90 6.42
C ARG A 352 9.27 -22.41 5.09
N PRO A 353 7.92 -22.36 4.91
CA PRO A 353 7.34 -21.70 3.76
C PRO A 353 7.72 -20.22 3.68
N VAL A 354 7.88 -19.68 2.47
CA VAL A 354 8.10 -18.24 2.27
C VAL A 354 6.89 -17.44 2.75
N PHE A 355 5.66 -17.95 2.51
CA PHE A 355 4.40 -17.33 2.90
C PHE A 355 3.85 -17.83 4.25
N ALA A 356 4.69 -18.42 5.11
CA ALA A 356 4.24 -19.02 6.38
C ALA A 356 3.38 -18.09 7.25
N ASP A 357 3.65 -16.79 7.22
CA ASP A 357 2.97 -15.79 8.03
C ASP A 357 1.90 -14.98 7.25
N CYS A 358 1.65 -15.27 5.96
CA CYS A 358 0.66 -14.54 5.16
C CYS A 358 -0.78 -14.89 5.54
N GLY A 359 -1.09 -16.18 5.67
CA GLY A 359 -2.44 -16.67 5.95
C GLY A 359 -3.43 -16.54 4.77
N VAL A 360 -3.29 -15.51 3.94
CA VAL A 360 -4.09 -15.25 2.74
C VAL A 360 -3.18 -15.18 1.54
N VAL A 361 -3.61 -15.75 0.41
CA VAL A 361 -2.95 -15.61 -0.90
C VAL A 361 -3.97 -15.23 -1.97
N HIS A 362 -3.58 -14.44 -2.96
CA HIS A 362 -4.47 -13.99 -4.02
C HIS A 362 -4.14 -14.70 -5.34
N VAL A 363 -5.16 -15.23 -6.01
CA VAL A 363 -4.98 -16.01 -7.24
C VAL A 363 -5.19 -15.19 -8.53
N GLY A 364 -5.47 -13.89 -8.40
CA GLY A 364 -5.79 -13.03 -9.53
C GLY A 364 -7.14 -13.36 -10.14
N ALA A 365 -7.12 -13.82 -11.37
CA ALA A 365 -8.23 -14.35 -12.16
C ALA A 365 -9.25 -13.29 -12.64
N ASP A 366 -8.80 -12.07 -12.87
CA ASP A 366 -9.54 -11.07 -13.61
C ASP A 366 -9.20 -11.11 -15.13
N GLU A 367 -9.95 -10.38 -15.88
CA GLU A 367 -9.78 -10.08 -17.32
C GLU A 367 -9.35 -11.26 -18.23
N PHE A 368 -9.73 -12.50 -17.90
CA PHE A 368 -9.57 -13.62 -18.82
C PHE A 368 -10.63 -13.56 -19.93
N TYR A 369 -10.22 -13.55 -21.19
CA TYR A 369 -11.10 -13.36 -22.35
C TYR A 369 -11.41 -14.64 -23.12
N GLY A 370 -10.96 -15.79 -22.62
CA GLY A 370 -11.25 -17.12 -23.19
C GLY A 370 -12.59 -17.72 -22.73
N ASP A 371 -12.72 -19.03 -22.89
CA ASP A 371 -13.94 -19.77 -22.57
C ASP A 371 -14.33 -19.66 -21.09
N LYS A 372 -15.62 -19.55 -20.83
CA LYS A 372 -16.17 -19.30 -19.49
C LYS A 372 -16.15 -20.53 -18.59
N GLU A 373 -16.40 -21.72 -19.16
CA GLU A 373 -16.33 -22.97 -18.40
C GLU A 373 -14.90 -23.35 -18.05
N ASP A 374 -13.97 -23.16 -18.99
CA ASP A 374 -12.54 -23.35 -18.77
C ASP A 374 -12.03 -22.42 -17.65
N TYR A 375 -12.43 -21.14 -17.68
CA TYR A 375 -12.14 -20.20 -16.59
C TYR A 375 -12.64 -20.70 -15.24
N ARG A 376 -13.91 -21.16 -15.17
CA ARG A 376 -14.52 -21.64 -13.92
C ARG A 376 -13.80 -22.88 -13.40
N HIS A 377 -13.43 -23.79 -14.30
CA HIS A 377 -12.68 -24.98 -13.94
C HIS A 377 -11.30 -24.63 -13.38
N PHE A 378 -10.57 -23.76 -14.05
CA PHE A 378 -9.27 -23.24 -13.59
C PHE A 378 -9.37 -22.55 -12.24
N ALA A 379 -10.26 -21.56 -12.11
CA ALA A 379 -10.43 -20.80 -10.88
C ALA A 379 -10.79 -21.73 -9.69
N ASN A 380 -11.72 -22.67 -9.89
CA ASN A 380 -12.06 -23.64 -8.86
C ASN A 380 -10.87 -24.51 -8.44
N ALA A 381 -10.04 -24.94 -9.40
CA ALA A 381 -8.89 -25.78 -9.12
C ALA A 381 -7.82 -25.04 -8.28
N VAL A 382 -7.45 -23.80 -8.67
CA VAL A 382 -6.42 -23.02 -7.98
C VAL A 382 -6.89 -22.57 -6.59
N LEU A 383 -8.15 -22.12 -6.47
CA LEU A 383 -8.75 -21.79 -5.17
C LEU A 383 -8.77 -22.98 -4.22
N SER A 384 -9.22 -24.15 -4.73
CA SER A 384 -9.25 -25.39 -3.95
C SER A 384 -7.85 -25.85 -3.54
N HIS A 385 -6.84 -25.63 -4.40
CA HIS A 385 -5.45 -25.94 -4.09
C HIS A 385 -4.94 -25.11 -2.90
N ALA A 386 -5.15 -23.79 -2.90
CA ALA A 386 -4.76 -22.91 -1.79
C ALA A 386 -5.46 -23.32 -0.48
N LEU A 387 -6.78 -23.64 -0.53
CA LEU A 387 -7.52 -24.15 0.63
C LEU A 387 -6.91 -25.45 1.17
N LYS A 388 -6.56 -26.39 0.30
CA LYS A 388 -5.90 -27.66 0.69
C LYS A 388 -4.53 -27.43 1.35
N ARG A 389 -3.85 -26.33 1.01
CA ARG A 389 -2.58 -25.93 1.64
C ARG A 389 -2.77 -25.20 2.97
N GLY A 390 -4.02 -24.97 3.40
CA GLY A 390 -4.35 -24.31 4.66
C GLY A 390 -4.32 -22.79 4.62
N TYR A 391 -4.33 -22.20 3.43
CA TYR A 391 -4.40 -20.76 3.21
C TYR A 391 -5.82 -20.33 2.82
N THR A 392 -6.20 -19.11 3.17
CA THR A 392 -7.41 -18.49 2.67
C THR A 392 -7.14 -17.93 1.26
N PRO A 393 -7.75 -18.45 0.21
CA PRO A 393 -7.58 -17.86 -1.12
C PRO A 393 -8.42 -16.59 -1.27
N ARG A 394 -7.91 -15.65 -2.05
CA ARG A 394 -8.59 -14.44 -2.48
C ARG A 394 -8.59 -14.39 -4.01
N ILE A 395 -9.63 -13.81 -4.61
CA ILE A 395 -9.81 -13.73 -6.06
C ILE A 395 -10.40 -12.37 -6.46
N TRP A 396 -10.10 -11.86 -7.64
CA TRP A 396 -10.82 -10.75 -8.24
C TRP A 396 -12.22 -11.18 -8.71
N GLY A 397 -13.22 -10.36 -8.44
CA GLY A 397 -14.61 -10.64 -8.82
C GLY A 397 -14.82 -10.59 -10.32
N SER A 398 -15.09 -11.74 -10.93
CA SER A 398 -15.30 -11.90 -12.39
C SER A 398 -16.47 -12.80 -12.76
N LEU A 399 -17.05 -13.50 -11.79
CA LEU A 399 -17.97 -14.63 -12.06
C LEU A 399 -19.33 -14.23 -12.65
N SER A 400 -19.80 -12.98 -12.49
CA SER A 400 -21.04 -12.53 -13.16
C SER A 400 -20.89 -12.47 -14.69
N THR A 401 -19.64 -12.29 -15.18
CA THR A 401 -19.34 -12.35 -16.64
C THR A 401 -18.98 -13.75 -17.13
N LYS A 402 -18.88 -14.70 -16.22
CA LYS A 402 -18.48 -16.08 -16.48
C LYS A 402 -19.60 -17.08 -16.09
N PRO A 403 -20.84 -16.93 -16.63
CA PRO A 403 -21.90 -17.90 -16.37
C PRO A 403 -21.47 -19.27 -16.87
N GLY A 404 -21.79 -20.31 -16.11
CA GLY A 404 -21.43 -21.68 -16.46
C GLY A 404 -21.96 -22.71 -15.48
N LYS A 405 -21.70 -23.99 -15.77
CA LYS A 405 -22.18 -25.13 -14.96
C LYS A 405 -21.17 -25.58 -13.91
N THR A 406 -19.89 -25.40 -14.17
CA THR A 406 -18.83 -25.77 -13.22
C THR A 406 -18.95 -24.94 -11.95
N PRO A 407 -19.15 -25.55 -10.78
CA PRO A 407 -19.19 -24.80 -9.52
C PRO A 407 -17.80 -24.28 -9.20
N VAL A 408 -17.73 -23.04 -8.67
CA VAL A 408 -16.50 -22.47 -8.14
C VAL A 408 -16.63 -22.41 -6.62
N VAL A 409 -15.65 -22.94 -5.91
CA VAL A 409 -15.63 -22.94 -4.45
C VAL A 409 -15.73 -21.50 -3.91
N SER A 410 -16.61 -21.29 -2.92
CA SER A 410 -16.84 -19.99 -2.31
C SER A 410 -16.59 -19.97 -0.81
N LYS A 411 -16.90 -21.08 -0.12
CA LYS A 411 -16.70 -21.17 1.33
C LYS A 411 -15.23 -21.04 1.71
N GLY A 412 -14.93 -20.04 2.53
CA GLY A 412 -13.56 -19.71 2.95
C GLY A 412 -12.74 -18.98 1.89
N VAL A 413 -13.41 -18.44 0.86
CA VAL A 413 -12.80 -17.65 -0.22
C VAL A 413 -13.19 -16.19 -0.05
N GLN A 414 -12.20 -15.29 -0.13
CA GLN A 414 -12.40 -13.85 -0.16
C GLN A 414 -12.45 -13.35 -1.60
N MET A 415 -13.25 -12.32 -1.87
CA MET A 415 -13.39 -11.76 -3.21
C MET A 415 -13.28 -10.23 -3.20
N ASN A 416 -12.31 -9.68 -3.94
CA ASN A 416 -12.21 -8.26 -4.20
C ASN A 416 -13.24 -7.85 -5.26
N LEU A 417 -14.23 -7.04 -4.88
CA LEU A 417 -15.24 -6.52 -5.79
C LEU A 417 -14.76 -5.19 -6.36
N TRP A 418 -14.09 -5.28 -7.50
CA TRP A 418 -13.47 -4.14 -8.17
C TRP A 418 -14.43 -3.42 -9.14
N ASN A 419 -15.28 -4.19 -9.83
CA ASN A 419 -16.25 -3.62 -10.76
C ASN A 419 -17.54 -4.46 -10.78
N THR A 420 -18.69 -3.80 -10.58
CA THR A 420 -20.00 -4.48 -10.53
C THR A 420 -20.47 -5.03 -11.88
N GLY A 421 -19.87 -4.60 -12.99
CA GLY A 421 -20.06 -5.22 -14.31
C GLY A 421 -19.41 -6.59 -14.43
N TRP A 422 -18.33 -6.86 -13.66
CA TRP A 422 -17.65 -8.15 -13.63
C TRP A 422 -18.17 -9.07 -12.54
N MET A 423 -18.50 -8.53 -11.35
CA MET A 423 -19.13 -9.29 -10.26
C MET A 423 -20.01 -8.39 -9.41
N ARG A 424 -21.29 -8.75 -9.30
CA ARG A 424 -22.25 -8.02 -8.47
C ARG A 424 -22.11 -8.39 -7.00
N ALA A 425 -22.25 -7.40 -6.12
CA ALA A 425 -22.02 -7.59 -4.69
C ALA A 425 -23.02 -8.57 -4.06
N TRP A 426 -24.30 -8.42 -4.37
CA TRP A 426 -25.34 -9.33 -3.87
C TRP A 426 -25.20 -10.75 -4.43
N GLU A 427 -24.73 -10.89 -5.66
CA GLU A 427 -24.46 -12.20 -6.25
C GLU A 427 -23.31 -12.89 -5.53
N ALA A 428 -22.21 -12.17 -5.24
CA ALA A 428 -21.05 -12.70 -4.53
C ALA A 428 -21.41 -13.22 -3.12
N VAL A 429 -22.10 -12.43 -2.32
CA VAL A 429 -22.52 -12.84 -0.96
C VAL A 429 -23.52 -13.99 -1.00
N ASN A 430 -24.45 -14.02 -1.96
CA ASN A 430 -25.41 -15.11 -2.13
C ASN A 430 -24.73 -16.41 -2.56
N GLN A 431 -23.61 -16.35 -3.28
CA GLN A 431 -22.78 -17.51 -3.62
C GLN A 431 -21.90 -17.97 -2.44
N GLY A 432 -21.80 -17.18 -1.36
CA GLY A 432 -21.08 -17.54 -0.14
C GLY A 432 -19.64 -17.01 -0.06
N TYR A 433 -19.25 -16.03 -0.89
CA TYR A 433 -17.96 -15.35 -0.79
C TYR A 433 -17.96 -14.32 0.32
N ASP A 434 -16.83 -14.18 1.01
CA ASP A 434 -16.54 -13.01 1.82
C ASP A 434 -16.02 -11.89 0.90
N VAL A 435 -16.60 -10.69 0.97
CA VAL A 435 -16.36 -9.65 -0.03
C VAL A 435 -15.59 -8.47 0.54
N ILE A 436 -14.78 -7.85 -0.32
CA ILE A 436 -13.96 -6.68 -0.04
C ILE A 436 -14.29 -5.62 -1.07
N ASN A 437 -14.69 -4.43 -0.62
CA ASN A 437 -14.92 -3.31 -1.51
C ASN A 437 -13.59 -2.78 -2.07
N THR A 438 -13.39 -2.98 -3.37
CA THR A 438 -12.22 -2.47 -4.10
C THR A 438 -12.70 -1.73 -5.36
N ASN A 439 -13.90 -1.14 -5.30
CA ASN A 439 -14.56 -0.58 -6.48
C ASN A 439 -13.70 0.46 -7.21
N ASP A 440 -13.45 0.21 -8.48
CA ASP A 440 -12.56 0.97 -9.36
C ASP A 440 -12.91 2.47 -9.45
N GLY A 441 -14.20 2.78 -9.58
CA GLY A 441 -14.68 4.16 -9.65
C GLY A 441 -14.36 5.01 -8.41
N ALA A 442 -14.19 4.36 -7.23
CA ALA A 442 -13.90 5.04 -5.98
C ALA A 442 -12.47 4.82 -5.46
N LEU A 443 -11.90 3.64 -5.64
CA LEU A 443 -10.71 3.20 -4.91
C LEU A 443 -9.48 2.91 -5.78
N TYR A 444 -9.60 2.92 -7.12
CA TYR A 444 -8.45 2.75 -8.00
C TYR A 444 -7.67 4.06 -8.18
N ILE A 445 -6.36 3.92 -8.17
CA ILE A 445 -5.37 4.92 -8.54
C ILE A 445 -4.53 4.28 -9.64
N VAL A 446 -4.56 4.84 -10.85
CA VAL A 446 -3.78 4.35 -11.98
C VAL A 446 -2.98 5.53 -12.53
N PRO A 447 -1.75 5.70 -12.07
CA PRO A 447 -0.92 6.83 -12.45
C PRO A 447 -0.75 6.89 -13.97
N PHE A 448 -0.97 8.07 -14.53
CA PHE A 448 -0.84 8.42 -15.95
C PHE A 448 -1.81 7.74 -16.92
N ALA A 449 -2.63 6.80 -16.46
CA ALA A 449 -3.70 6.23 -17.26
C ALA A 449 -4.85 7.23 -17.41
N GLY A 450 -5.21 7.56 -18.64
CA GLY A 450 -6.27 8.55 -18.92
C GLY A 450 -7.69 8.06 -18.61
N TYR A 451 -7.86 6.76 -18.31
CA TYR A 451 -9.16 6.13 -18.03
C TYR A 451 -9.50 6.07 -16.53
N TYR A 452 -8.49 6.13 -15.63
CA TYR A 452 -8.69 6.29 -14.20
C TYR A 452 -8.00 7.55 -13.67
N ARG A 453 -8.26 7.89 -12.43
CA ARG A 453 -7.62 9.04 -11.79
C ARG A 453 -6.17 8.73 -11.45
N MET A 454 -5.32 9.72 -11.66
CA MET A 454 -3.93 9.69 -11.22
C MET A 454 -3.80 9.86 -9.70
N ASP A 455 -4.71 10.64 -9.13
CA ASP A 455 -4.84 10.88 -7.70
C ASP A 455 -6.27 10.61 -7.25
N ARG A 456 -6.49 10.57 -5.95
CA ARG A 456 -7.84 10.46 -5.40
C ARG A 456 -8.40 11.83 -5.04
N ASN A 457 -9.69 11.99 -5.30
CA ASN A 457 -10.46 13.05 -4.68
C ASN A 457 -10.65 12.71 -3.19
N HIS A 458 -9.61 12.93 -2.38
CA HIS A 458 -9.63 12.60 -0.95
C HIS A 458 -10.78 13.28 -0.21
N LYS A 459 -11.13 14.53 -0.58
CA LYS A 459 -12.29 15.23 -0.02
C LYS A 459 -13.60 14.52 -0.37
N GLY A 460 -13.74 14.08 -1.60
CA GLY A 460 -14.90 13.31 -2.03
C GLY A 460 -15.00 11.95 -1.34
N LEU A 461 -13.88 11.24 -1.18
CA LEU A 461 -13.83 10.00 -0.41
C LEU A 461 -14.22 10.23 1.06
N TYR A 462 -13.62 11.23 1.70
CA TYR A 462 -13.88 11.55 3.10
C TYR A 462 -15.36 11.89 3.35
N ASN A 463 -15.95 12.72 2.51
CA ASN A 463 -17.31 13.20 2.71
C ASN A 463 -18.38 12.17 2.26
N ASN A 464 -18.17 11.45 1.15
CA ASN A 464 -19.24 10.77 0.43
C ASN A 464 -19.09 9.26 0.32
N TRP A 465 -17.84 8.73 0.37
CA TRP A 465 -17.64 7.29 0.23
C TRP A 465 -18.05 6.54 1.51
N ILE A 466 -18.73 5.44 1.33
CA ILE A 466 -19.11 4.51 2.42
C ILE A 466 -18.63 3.10 2.09
N PRO A 467 -18.04 2.37 3.05
CA PRO A 467 -17.43 1.07 2.79
C PRO A 467 -18.37 0.00 2.23
N ASN A 468 -19.64 0.06 2.58
CA ASN A 468 -20.64 -0.92 2.18
C ASN A 468 -21.35 -0.60 0.84
N ARG A 469 -20.97 0.49 0.15
CA ARG A 469 -21.42 0.77 -1.22
C ARG A 469 -20.36 0.35 -2.22
N ILE A 470 -20.70 -0.61 -3.07
CA ILE A 470 -19.83 -1.19 -4.10
C ILE A 470 -20.46 -0.88 -5.45
N GLY A 471 -19.89 0.07 -6.17
CA GLY A 471 -20.48 0.61 -7.39
C GLY A 471 -21.89 1.16 -7.13
N ASN A 472 -22.88 0.58 -7.79
CA ASN A 472 -24.30 0.95 -7.64
C ASN A 472 -25.08 0.07 -6.64
N GLU A 473 -24.44 -0.90 -6.00
CA GLU A 473 -25.04 -1.80 -5.02
C GLU A 473 -24.64 -1.40 -3.58
N THR A 474 -25.54 -1.62 -2.62
CA THR A 474 -25.26 -1.36 -1.21
C THR A 474 -25.62 -2.60 -0.40
N LEU A 475 -24.65 -3.15 0.32
CA LEU A 475 -24.85 -4.16 1.35
C LEU A 475 -25.14 -3.48 2.69
N PRO A 476 -25.81 -4.13 3.66
CA PRO A 476 -25.81 -3.64 5.02
C PRO A 476 -24.39 -3.45 5.57
N SER A 477 -24.17 -2.40 6.34
CA SER A 477 -22.82 -2.09 6.87
C SER A 477 -22.27 -3.17 7.80
N GLY A 478 -23.18 -3.86 8.53
CA GLY A 478 -22.85 -5.01 9.37
C GLY A 478 -23.08 -6.36 8.69
N HIS A 479 -23.09 -6.43 7.35
CA HIS A 479 -23.22 -7.73 6.66
C HIS A 479 -22.04 -8.65 7.02
N PRO A 480 -22.27 -9.87 7.52
CA PRO A 480 -21.19 -10.73 8.05
C PRO A 480 -20.11 -11.11 7.03
N GLN A 481 -20.46 -11.09 5.74
CA GLN A 481 -19.52 -11.38 4.64
C GLN A 481 -18.85 -10.10 4.08
N LEU A 482 -19.17 -8.90 4.54
CA LEU A 482 -18.50 -7.68 4.14
C LEU A 482 -17.28 -7.44 5.04
N LEU A 483 -16.10 -7.79 4.57
CA LEU A 483 -14.86 -7.68 5.37
C LEU A 483 -14.39 -6.24 5.54
N GLY A 484 -14.59 -5.39 4.55
CA GLY A 484 -14.11 -4.00 4.55
C GLY A 484 -13.78 -3.48 3.16
N GLY A 485 -12.70 -2.71 3.03
CA GLY A 485 -12.30 -2.11 1.75
C GLY A 485 -10.79 -2.01 1.57
N THR A 486 -10.40 -1.96 0.30
CA THR A 486 -9.00 -1.84 -0.15
C THR A 486 -8.92 -0.80 -1.27
N PHE A 487 -8.08 0.22 -1.13
CA PHE A 487 -7.71 1.02 -2.30
C PHE A 487 -6.54 0.37 -3.04
N ALA A 488 -6.47 0.61 -4.35
CA ALA A 488 -5.55 -0.10 -5.23
C ALA A 488 -4.74 0.87 -6.09
N VAL A 489 -3.44 0.64 -6.18
CA VAL A 489 -2.53 1.32 -7.11
C VAL A 489 -2.08 0.33 -8.17
N TRP A 490 -2.49 0.59 -9.40
CA TRP A 490 -2.08 -0.13 -10.59
C TRP A 490 -1.09 0.68 -11.41
N ASN A 491 -0.04 0.04 -11.90
CA ASN A 491 1.01 0.67 -12.71
C ASN A 491 0.88 0.28 -14.19
N ASP A 492 -0.32 0.36 -14.74
CA ASP A 492 -0.72 -0.19 -16.03
C ASP A 492 0.15 0.25 -17.22
N GLU A 493 0.62 1.49 -17.20
CA GLU A 493 1.27 2.15 -18.34
C GLU A 493 2.79 2.28 -18.23
N THR A 494 3.43 1.52 -17.35
CA THR A 494 4.87 1.62 -17.09
C THR A 494 5.72 1.31 -18.31
N ASP A 495 5.27 0.38 -19.16
CA ASP A 495 6.06 -0.11 -20.31
C ASP A 495 6.31 0.95 -21.36
N ILE A 496 5.28 1.71 -21.74
CA ILE A 496 5.35 2.65 -22.87
C ILE A 496 5.78 4.04 -22.41
N MET A 497 5.31 4.44 -21.25
CA MET A 497 5.30 5.85 -20.91
C MET A 497 6.59 6.32 -20.28
N HIS A 498 7.46 5.44 -19.80
CA HIS A 498 8.67 5.85 -19.04
C HIS A 498 8.37 7.09 -18.18
N THR A 499 7.34 6.96 -17.35
CA THR A 499 6.72 8.10 -16.68
C THR A 499 7.67 8.83 -15.75
N GLY A 500 8.80 8.20 -15.46
CA GLY A 500 9.83 8.76 -14.61
C GLY A 500 9.36 8.97 -13.18
N TYR A 501 8.30 8.29 -12.74
CA TYR A 501 7.91 8.40 -11.37
C TYR A 501 8.58 7.34 -10.49
N ALA A 502 9.06 7.79 -9.36
CA ALA A 502 9.77 7.00 -8.38
C ALA A 502 8.82 6.58 -7.23
N PRO A 503 9.25 5.67 -6.35
CA PRO A 503 8.45 5.26 -5.19
C PRO A 503 7.87 6.42 -4.37
N TYR A 504 8.57 7.54 -4.22
CA TYR A 504 8.05 8.68 -3.46
C TYR A 504 7.04 9.53 -4.24
N ASP A 505 6.99 9.47 -5.57
CA ASP A 505 5.87 10.05 -6.35
C ASP A 505 4.59 9.30 -6.00
N ILE A 506 4.67 7.97 -5.91
CA ILE A 506 3.57 7.13 -5.44
C ILE A 506 3.22 7.46 -3.99
N TRP A 507 4.21 7.74 -3.14
CA TRP A 507 3.95 8.15 -1.77
C TRP A 507 3.05 9.38 -1.69
N GLY A 508 3.32 10.39 -2.50
CA GLY A 508 2.48 11.59 -2.57
C GLY A 508 1.04 11.30 -3.00
N ILE A 509 0.84 10.27 -3.81
CA ILE A 509 -0.48 9.84 -4.30
C ILE A 509 -1.25 9.05 -3.23
N ILE A 510 -0.59 8.13 -2.52
CA ILE A 510 -1.26 7.16 -1.63
C ILE A 510 -1.41 7.65 -0.19
N SER A 511 -0.56 8.54 0.29
CA SER A 511 -0.55 8.94 1.71
C SER A 511 -1.90 9.49 2.17
N GLY A 512 -2.55 10.34 1.36
CA GLY A 512 -3.87 10.88 1.67
C GLY A 512 -5.03 9.87 1.52
N SER A 513 -4.80 8.73 0.88
CA SER A 513 -5.80 7.65 0.81
C SER A 513 -5.77 6.79 2.07
N MET A 514 -4.60 6.57 2.66
CA MET A 514 -4.46 5.75 3.87
C MET A 514 -5.20 6.35 5.07
N ASP A 515 -5.03 7.65 5.32
CA ASP A 515 -5.68 8.32 6.44
C ASP A 515 -7.21 8.36 6.29
N VAL A 516 -7.70 8.66 5.09
CA VAL A 516 -9.13 8.74 4.79
C VAL A 516 -9.80 7.36 4.89
N LEU A 517 -9.23 6.32 4.25
CA LEU A 517 -9.82 4.99 4.32
C LEU A 517 -9.78 4.42 5.73
N SER A 518 -8.69 4.65 6.46
CA SER A 518 -8.58 4.26 7.86
C SER A 518 -9.72 4.85 8.70
N GLN A 519 -9.98 6.15 8.57
CA GLN A 519 -11.09 6.81 9.27
C GLN A 519 -12.45 6.18 8.91
N LYS A 520 -12.67 5.83 7.64
CA LYS A 520 -13.92 5.24 7.16
C LYS A 520 -14.11 3.77 7.54
N LEU A 521 -13.03 3.02 7.67
CA LEU A 521 -13.06 1.57 7.92
C LEU A 521 -12.91 1.21 9.41
N TRP A 522 -12.30 2.08 10.21
CA TRP A 522 -12.16 1.91 11.65
C TRP A 522 -13.17 2.71 12.44
N GLY A 523 -13.32 4.00 12.13
CA GLY A 523 -14.13 4.97 12.86
C GLY A 523 -15.62 4.85 12.60
N THR A 524 -16.39 5.81 13.10
CA THR A 524 -17.85 5.86 12.95
C THR A 524 -18.28 6.09 11.49
N ALA A 525 -19.54 5.75 11.19
CA ALA A 525 -20.09 5.92 9.84
C ALA A 525 -20.00 7.36 9.34
N LYS A 526 -20.25 8.32 10.25
CA LYS A 526 -20.14 9.75 9.99
C LYS A 526 -18.83 10.25 10.56
N ALA A 527 -17.97 10.79 9.69
CA ALA A 527 -16.72 11.39 10.13
C ALA A 527 -16.97 12.56 11.10
N PRO A 528 -16.15 12.69 12.17
CA PRO A 528 -16.38 13.69 13.23
C PRO A 528 -16.03 15.12 12.80
N ASP A 529 -15.10 15.25 11.85
CA ASP A 529 -14.51 16.52 11.42
C ASP A 529 -14.88 16.87 9.98
N THR A 530 -14.69 18.13 9.57
CA THR A 530 -14.64 18.48 8.15
C THR A 530 -13.35 17.93 7.51
N PHE A 531 -13.31 17.85 6.19
CA PHE A 531 -12.11 17.38 5.51
C PHE A 531 -10.89 18.28 5.78
N GLU A 532 -11.10 19.59 5.86
CA GLU A 532 -10.06 20.57 6.18
C GLU A 532 -9.49 20.34 7.58
N GLN A 533 -10.35 20.14 8.57
CA GLN A 533 -9.94 19.80 9.95
C GLN A 533 -9.23 18.44 10.01
N HIS A 534 -9.66 17.46 9.20
CA HIS A 534 -8.97 16.19 9.07
C HIS A 534 -7.54 16.37 8.50
N ARG A 535 -7.35 17.22 7.48
CA ARG A 535 -6.01 17.52 6.92
C ARG A 535 -5.10 18.24 7.92
N GLU A 536 -5.64 19.18 8.72
CA GLU A 536 -4.90 19.80 9.83
C GLU A 536 -4.46 18.75 10.85
N LEU A 537 -5.34 17.80 11.19
CA LEU A 537 -5.02 16.72 12.11
C LEU A 537 -3.93 15.79 11.55
N VAL A 538 -3.99 15.42 10.27
CA VAL A 538 -2.92 14.65 9.59
C VAL A 538 -1.58 15.36 9.74
N SER A 539 -1.55 16.67 9.52
CA SER A 539 -0.32 17.46 9.68
C SER A 539 0.18 17.47 11.13
N SER A 540 -0.71 17.55 12.11
CA SER A 540 -0.35 17.59 13.53
C SER A 540 0.18 16.25 14.07
N ILE A 541 -0.40 15.13 13.64
CA ILE A 541 0.10 13.80 14.02
C ILE A 541 1.35 13.38 13.24
N GLY A 542 1.61 14.01 12.10
CA GLY A 542 2.79 13.78 11.26
C GLY A 542 2.94 12.35 10.73
N ASN A 543 4.12 12.03 10.24
CA ASN A 543 4.44 10.70 9.71
C ASN A 543 4.53 9.63 10.82
N ALA A 544 4.33 8.39 10.42
CA ALA A 544 4.56 7.23 11.28
C ALA A 544 5.98 7.26 11.87
N PRO A 545 6.16 6.79 13.11
CA PRO A 545 7.48 6.75 13.74
C PRO A 545 8.51 6.00 12.88
N ARG A 546 9.75 6.50 12.88
CA ARG A 546 10.89 5.88 12.19
C ARG A 546 10.68 5.65 10.69
N THR A 547 9.80 6.43 10.05
CA THR A 547 9.63 6.46 8.59
C THR A 547 10.33 7.65 7.97
N ASN A 548 10.83 7.45 6.77
CA ASN A 548 11.40 8.52 5.95
C ASN A 548 11.00 8.31 4.47
N PRO A 549 9.69 8.34 4.16
CA PRO A 549 9.20 7.99 2.82
C PRO A 549 9.68 8.94 1.72
N LEU A 550 10.06 10.16 2.11
CA LEU A 550 10.63 11.15 1.20
C LEU A 550 12.16 11.19 1.26
N HIS A 551 12.80 10.19 1.86
CA HIS A 551 14.25 10.08 1.98
C HIS A 551 14.94 11.37 2.46
N LYS A 552 14.30 12.12 3.38
CA LYS A 552 14.92 13.31 3.98
C LYS A 552 16.16 12.90 4.77
N TRP A 553 17.24 13.53 4.49
CA TRP A 553 18.47 13.28 5.23
C TRP A 553 18.50 14.14 6.50
N LYS A 554 18.21 13.51 7.65
CA LYS A 554 18.08 14.22 8.94
C LYS A 554 19.42 14.74 9.48
N ASP A 555 20.50 14.01 9.20
CA ASP A 555 21.83 14.23 9.77
C ASP A 555 22.90 14.46 8.70
N ALA A 556 22.54 15.18 7.62
CA ALA A 556 23.47 15.48 6.54
C ALA A 556 24.65 16.31 7.07
N GLN A 557 25.83 15.69 7.13
CA GLN A 557 27.07 16.38 7.44
C GLN A 557 27.78 16.76 6.15
N PRO A 558 28.37 17.97 6.07
CA PRO A 558 29.22 18.32 4.96
C PRO A 558 30.36 17.30 4.83
N PHE A 559 30.69 16.92 3.61
CA PHE A 559 31.88 16.11 3.31
C PHE A 559 32.70 16.82 2.25
N THR A 560 34.03 16.65 2.35
CA THR A 560 34.98 17.27 1.41
C THR A 560 35.53 16.19 0.50
N VAL A 561 35.55 16.47 -0.80
CA VAL A 561 36.16 15.63 -1.82
C VAL A 561 37.36 16.36 -2.38
N LYS A 562 38.49 15.68 -2.48
CA LYS A 562 39.69 16.23 -3.14
C LYS A 562 39.59 15.98 -4.65
N PRO A 563 39.81 16.99 -5.49
CA PRO A 563 39.79 16.81 -6.95
C PRO A 563 40.69 15.68 -7.46
N SER A 564 41.86 15.47 -6.82
CA SER A 564 42.80 14.41 -7.15
C SER A 564 42.30 12.99 -6.84
N SER A 565 41.16 12.82 -6.18
CA SER A 565 40.58 11.51 -5.85
C SER A 565 39.36 11.16 -6.70
N LEU A 566 39.04 11.93 -7.73
CA LEU A 566 37.93 11.63 -8.64
C LEU A 566 38.32 10.59 -9.72
N PRO A 567 37.44 9.69 -10.12
CA PRO A 567 36.11 9.45 -9.52
C PRO A 567 36.19 8.79 -8.14
N GLN A 568 35.30 9.20 -7.24
CA GLN A 568 35.26 8.66 -5.88
C GLN A 568 33.95 7.90 -5.64
N LYS A 569 34.04 6.65 -5.18
CA LYS A 569 32.88 5.91 -4.69
C LYS A 569 32.42 6.48 -3.36
N LEU A 570 31.11 6.67 -3.25
CA LEU A 570 30.45 7.19 -2.06
C LEU A 570 29.54 6.09 -1.48
N ASP A 571 29.70 5.80 -0.21
CA ASP A 571 28.79 4.89 0.52
C ASP A 571 27.67 5.70 1.19
N LYS A 572 26.87 6.34 0.35
CA LYS A 572 25.73 7.16 0.80
C LYS A 572 24.46 6.72 0.10
N PRO A 573 23.30 6.74 0.80
CA PRO A 573 22.01 6.51 0.15
C PRO A 573 21.69 7.68 -0.78
N ALA A 574 20.91 7.42 -1.84
CA ALA A 574 20.32 8.49 -2.63
C ALA A 574 19.38 9.32 -1.76
N LEU A 575 19.34 10.64 -2.01
CA LEU A 575 18.40 11.55 -1.35
C LEU A 575 17.13 11.66 -2.19
N GLY A 576 15.99 11.57 -1.53
CA GLY A 576 14.69 11.92 -2.08
C GLY A 576 14.47 13.44 -2.11
N PRO A 577 13.27 13.90 -2.51
CA PRO A 577 12.96 15.32 -2.57
C PRO A 577 13.07 16.00 -1.19
N ASN A 578 13.04 17.35 -1.19
CA ASN A 578 13.29 18.21 -0.04
C ASN A 578 14.74 18.20 0.45
N TYR A 579 15.66 18.28 -0.50
CA TYR A 579 17.07 18.44 -0.24
C TYR A 579 17.60 19.75 -0.86
N ARG A 580 18.75 20.22 -0.36
CA ARG A 580 19.60 21.22 -1.00
C ARG A 580 21.02 20.67 -1.03
N LEU A 581 21.59 20.50 -2.22
CA LEU A 581 23.00 20.16 -2.44
C LEU A 581 23.72 21.45 -2.85
N THR A 582 24.82 21.75 -2.15
CA THR A 582 25.67 22.90 -2.46
C THR A 582 27.07 22.41 -2.76
N MET A 583 27.67 22.87 -3.84
CA MET A 583 29.05 22.55 -4.22
C MET A 583 29.70 23.72 -4.95
N GLU A 584 31.03 23.77 -4.92
CA GLU A 584 31.82 24.67 -5.76
C GLU A 584 32.43 23.84 -6.91
N LEU A 585 32.20 24.28 -8.14
CA LEU A 585 32.66 23.61 -9.35
C LEU A 585 33.41 24.60 -10.27
N GLU A 586 34.40 24.09 -10.98
CA GLU A 586 35.10 24.78 -12.05
C GLU A 586 35.19 23.83 -13.24
N LEU A 587 34.68 24.23 -14.42
CA LEU A 587 34.94 23.52 -15.65
C LEU A 587 36.28 23.97 -16.23
N THR A 588 37.22 23.05 -16.36
CA THR A 588 38.58 23.36 -16.85
C THR A 588 38.66 23.49 -18.38
N ALA A 589 37.71 22.90 -19.11
CA ALA A 589 37.65 22.97 -20.55
C ALA A 589 36.22 23.09 -21.07
N ALA A 590 36.05 23.67 -22.25
CA ALA A 590 34.76 23.71 -22.94
C ALA A 590 34.29 22.28 -23.23
N PRO A 591 32.98 22.00 -23.01
CA PRO A 591 32.41 20.70 -23.29
C PRO A 591 32.31 20.51 -24.81
N GLU A 592 33.15 19.72 -25.39
CA GLU A 592 33.19 19.36 -26.83
C GLU A 592 32.09 18.32 -27.17
N GLY A 593 30.81 18.58 -26.79
CA GLY A 593 29.70 17.66 -27.03
C GLY A 593 29.75 16.37 -26.19
N LYS A 594 30.67 16.28 -25.20
CA LYS A 594 30.78 15.15 -24.27
C LYS A 594 30.04 15.44 -22.97
N GLU A 595 29.27 14.48 -22.56
CA GLU A 595 28.61 14.56 -21.26
C GLU A 595 29.63 14.44 -20.13
N GLN A 596 29.38 15.15 -19.02
CA GLN A 596 30.20 15.06 -17.81
C GLN A 596 29.30 14.74 -16.61
N VAL A 597 29.40 13.51 -16.12
CA VAL A 597 28.64 13.04 -14.96
C VAL A 597 29.31 13.49 -13.69
N LEU A 598 28.56 14.21 -12.86
CA LEU A 598 29.03 14.71 -11.58
C LEU A 598 28.71 13.75 -10.43
N LEU A 599 27.49 13.26 -10.38
CA LEU A 599 27.04 12.28 -9.38
C LEU A 599 26.29 11.16 -10.09
N SER A 600 26.48 9.93 -9.66
CA SER A 600 25.78 8.78 -10.22
C SER A 600 25.33 7.78 -9.15
N ALA A 601 24.25 7.10 -9.44
CA ALA A 601 23.72 5.93 -8.78
C ALA A 601 22.89 5.10 -9.78
N PRO A 602 22.46 3.88 -9.42
CA PRO A 602 21.56 3.11 -10.28
C PRO A 602 20.26 3.83 -10.64
N GLU A 603 19.79 4.71 -9.76
CA GLU A 603 18.53 5.45 -9.91
C GLU A 603 18.65 6.69 -10.82
N GLY A 604 19.84 7.11 -11.16
CA GLY A 604 20.05 8.27 -12.02
C GLY A 604 21.40 8.95 -11.89
N GLU A 605 21.59 10.02 -12.65
CA GLU A 605 22.84 10.78 -12.75
C GLU A 605 22.58 12.27 -12.73
N LEU A 606 23.40 13.04 -12.00
CA LEU A 606 23.50 14.49 -12.11
C LEU A 606 24.67 14.81 -13.08
N LEU A 607 24.36 15.57 -14.12
CA LEU A 607 25.32 15.94 -15.15
C LEU A 607 25.69 17.41 -14.99
N ALA A 608 26.98 17.66 -14.81
CA ALA A 608 27.54 19.01 -14.91
C ALA A 608 27.44 19.54 -16.35
N VAL A 609 27.53 18.64 -17.34
CA VAL A 609 27.42 18.94 -18.77
C VAL A 609 26.62 17.82 -19.45
N MET A 610 25.49 18.19 -20.03
CA MET A 610 24.70 17.37 -20.96
C MET A 610 25.21 17.51 -22.41
N LYS A 611 24.69 16.71 -23.33
CA LYS A 611 25.04 16.79 -24.77
C LYS A 611 24.88 18.18 -25.39
N ASP A 612 23.89 18.96 -24.94
CA ASP A 612 23.64 20.34 -25.35
C ASP A 612 24.47 21.38 -24.58
N GLY A 613 25.35 20.92 -23.69
CA GLY A 613 26.22 21.74 -22.87
C GLY A 613 25.54 22.33 -21.62
N THR A 614 24.28 22.02 -21.35
CA THR A 614 23.55 22.50 -20.17
C THR A 614 23.81 21.63 -18.95
N VAL A 615 23.57 22.15 -17.74
CA VAL A 615 23.47 21.37 -16.51
C VAL A 615 22.14 20.64 -16.51
N GLY A 616 22.13 19.38 -16.06
CA GLY A 616 20.92 18.61 -15.99
C GLY A 616 21.04 17.31 -15.21
N PHE A 617 20.05 16.48 -15.32
CA PHE A 617 20.08 15.16 -14.70
C PHE A 617 19.32 14.13 -15.55
N ARG A 618 19.66 12.89 -15.34
CA ARG A 618 19.01 11.71 -15.90
C ARG A 618 18.45 10.88 -14.77
N ARG A 619 17.23 10.38 -14.91
CA ARG A 619 16.60 9.47 -13.96
C ARG A 619 15.82 8.41 -14.68
N ASP A 620 15.54 7.31 -13.99
CA ASP A 620 14.68 6.22 -14.46
C ASP A 620 14.84 5.97 -15.97
N ASP A 621 15.48 4.94 -16.38
CA ASP A 621 15.61 4.49 -17.79
C ASP A 621 15.84 5.56 -18.86
N SER A 622 16.53 6.64 -18.60
CA SER A 622 16.87 7.65 -19.62
C SER A 622 16.02 8.92 -19.72
N LEU A 623 15.13 9.21 -18.80
CA LEU A 623 14.50 10.53 -18.75
C LEU A 623 15.51 11.61 -18.47
N GLU A 624 15.71 12.52 -19.43
CA GLU A 624 16.67 13.62 -19.37
C GLU A 624 15.99 14.95 -19.08
N PHE A 625 16.44 15.61 -18.03
CA PHE A 625 15.96 16.93 -17.62
C PHE A 625 17.10 17.93 -17.67
N SER A 626 16.88 19.09 -18.32
CA SER A 626 17.83 20.18 -18.35
C SER A 626 17.34 21.38 -17.55
N PHE A 627 18.26 22.05 -16.86
CA PHE A 627 17.99 23.35 -16.24
C PHE A 627 18.06 24.52 -17.22
N GLY A 628 18.49 24.30 -18.46
CA GLY A 628 18.64 25.35 -19.46
C GLY A 628 19.87 26.25 -19.27
N ALA A 629 20.60 26.07 -18.17
CA ALA A 629 21.81 26.87 -17.85
C ALA A 629 23.09 26.08 -18.14
N LYS A 630 24.17 26.82 -18.43
CA LYS A 630 25.52 26.26 -18.65
C LYS A 630 26.47 26.73 -17.55
N LEU A 631 27.41 25.89 -17.15
CA LEU A 631 28.49 26.28 -16.28
C LEU A 631 29.53 27.12 -17.05
N PRO A 632 30.06 28.18 -16.47
CA PRO A 632 31.16 28.94 -17.09
C PRO A 632 32.45 28.10 -17.10
N VAL A 633 33.25 28.24 -18.16
CA VAL A 633 34.57 27.60 -18.26
C VAL A 633 35.63 28.50 -17.64
N GLY A 634 36.56 27.88 -16.91
CA GLY A 634 37.69 28.58 -16.25
C GLY A 634 37.26 29.53 -15.13
N LYS A 635 36.06 29.39 -14.62
CA LYS A 635 35.53 30.16 -13.49
C LYS A 635 34.93 29.21 -12.46
N LYS A 636 35.35 29.39 -11.21
CA LYS A 636 34.71 28.71 -10.09
C LYS A 636 33.31 29.28 -9.86
N VAL A 637 32.32 28.42 -9.73
CA VAL A 637 30.92 28.79 -9.50
C VAL A 637 30.33 27.97 -8.37
N LYS A 638 29.56 28.60 -7.50
CA LYS A 638 28.75 27.93 -6.49
C LYS A 638 27.48 27.39 -7.14
N VAL A 639 27.36 26.07 -7.20
CA VAL A 639 26.20 25.36 -7.73
C VAL A 639 25.34 24.88 -6.59
N GLU A 640 24.04 25.18 -6.64
CA GLU A 640 23.06 24.67 -5.68
C GLU A 640 21.95 23.96 -6.44
N ILE A 641 21.70 22.70 -6.10
CA ILE A 641 20.56 21.91 -6.60
C ILE A 641 19.54 21.80 -5.49
N VAL A 642 18.34 22.26 -5.74
CA VAL A 642 17.21 22.25 -4.78
C VAL A 642 16.15 21.30 -5.29
N GLY A 643 15.99 20.17 -4.61
CA GLY A 643 14.98 19.14 -4.93
C GLY A 643 13.72 19.34 -4.08
N GLU A 644 12.58 19.49 -4.74
CA GLU A 644 11.23 19.57 -4.15
C GLU A 644 10.38 18.40 -4.66
N PRO A 645 9.22 18.09 -4.07
CA PRO A 645 8.39 16.96 -4.50
C PRO A 645 7.93 16.98 -5.96
N GLU A 646 7.85 18.16 -6.58
CA GLU A 646 7.32 18.30 -7.95
C GLU A 646 8.32 18.89 -8.93
N LYS A 647 9.42 19.42 -8.46
CA LYS A 647 10.42 20.09 -9.29
C LYS A 647 11.82 20.02 -8.69
N THR A 648 12.81 20.24 -9.54
CA THR A 648 14.20 20.44 -9.13
C THR A 648 14.70 21.75 -9.73
N SER A 649 15.34 22.59 -8.92
CA SER A 649 15.81 23.93 -9.32
C SER A 649 17.33 24.01 -9.20
N LEU A 650 17.94 24.81 -10.08
CA LEU A 650 19.37 25.14 -10.10
C LEU A 650 19.56 26.60 -9.72
N LEU A 651 20.50 26.86 -8.80
CA LEU A 651 21.02 28.21 -8.54
C LEU A 651 22.52 28.22 -8.85
N LEU A 652 23.00 29.31 -9.44
CA LEU A 652 24.44 29.58 -9.67
C LEU A 652 24.82 30.86 -8.96
N ASP A 653 25.85 30.77 -8.11
CA ASP A 653 26.31 31.90 -7.24
C ASP A 653 25.17 32.52 -6.38
N GLY A 654 24.18 31.70 -6.00
CA GLY A 654 23.00 32.09 -5.23
C GLY A 654 21.81 32.62 -6.04
N GLU A 655 21.99 32.88 -7.33
CA GLU A 655 20.93 33.34 -8.23
C GLU A 655 20.22 32.21 -8.93
N PRO A 656 18.87 32.25 -9.08
CA PRO A 656 18.11 31.24 -9.83
C PRO A 656 18.59 31.13 -11.27
N ALA A 657 19.02 29.96 -11.67
CA ALA A 657 19.55 29.68 -13.02
C ALA A 657 18.62 28.81 -13.88
N GLY A 658 17.68 28.11 -13.27
CA GLY A 658 16.66 27.36 -13.99
C GLY A 658 15.92 26.34 -13.15
N THR A 659 14.78 25.89 -13.68
CA THR A 659 14.04 24.74 -13.17
C THR A 659 14.11 23.64 -14.22
N ALA A 660 14.31 22.40 -13.77
CA ALA A 660 14.46 21.26 -14.67
C ALA A 660 13.24 21.04 -15.56
N VAL A 661 13.48 20.89 -16.87
CA VAL A 661 12.49 20.63 -17.91
C VAL A 661 12.89 19.35 -18.64
N LEU A 662 11.92 18.48 -18.91
CA LEU A 662 12.12 17.25 -19.67
C LEU A 662 12.57 17.59 -21.11
N LYS A 663 13.75 17.08 -21.50
CA LYS A 663 14.36 17.31 -22.80
C LYS A 663 14.22 16.16 -23.76
N ASN A 664 14.48 14.99 -23.26
CA ASN A 664 14.47 13.78 -24.05
C ASN A 664 13.59 12.76 -23.35
N PHE A 665 12.43 12.63 -23.89
CA PHE A 665 11.55 11.54 -23.58
C PHE A 665 11.82 10.50 -24.65
N SER A 666 12.50 9.43 -24.27
CA SER A 666 12.62 8.21 -25.08
C SER A 666 11.24 7.58 -25.15
N ASP A 667 10.36 8.28 -25.87
CA ASP A 667 8.96 7.95 -25.95
C ASP A 667 8.83 6.79 -26.94
N LYS A 668 8.77 5.57 -26.46
CA LYS A 668 8.29 4.45 -27.27
C LYS A 668 6.92 4.76 -27.87
N SER A 669 6.18 5.73 -27.31
CA SER A 669 4.97 6.26 -27.92
C SER A 669 5.21 7.02 -29.21
N LYS A 670 6.47 7.32 -29.60
CA LYS A 670 6.76 7.72 -30.97
C LYS A 670 6.43 6.64 -31.99
N ASP A 671 6.51 5.38 -31.54
CA ASP A 671 6.11 4.22 -32.32
C ASP A 671 4.58 4.06 -32.34
N PHE A 672 3.84 4.81 -31.47
CA PHE A 672 2.39 4.81 -31.33
C PHE A 672 1.82 6.25 -31.34
N PRO A 673 2.02 7.05 -32.41
CA PRO A 673 2.00 8.50 -32.27
C PRO A 673 0.65 9.14 -32.05
N ASP A 674 -0.44 8.67 -32.65
CA ASP A 674 -1.64 9.50 -32.75
C ASP A 674 -2.89 8.97 -32.06
N ASN A 675 -2.92 7.69 -31.69
CA ASN A 675 -4.08 7.05 -31.08
C ASN A 675 -3.94 6.80 -29.57
N PHE A 676 -2.84 7.22 -28.98
CA PHE A 676 -2.56 6.99 -27.58
C PHE A 676 -3.37 7.96 -26.71
N LYS A 677 -4.57 7.56 -26.33
CA LYS A 677 -5.53 8.38 -25.57
C LYS A 677 -5.08 8.71 -24.15
N HIS A 678 -4.03 8.06 -23.65
CA HIS A 678 -3.67 8.00 -22.24
C HIS A 678 -2.29 8.57 -21.90
N ARG A 679 -1.70 9.37 -22.77
CA ARG A 679 -0.41 10.01 -22.50
C ARG A 679 -0.46 10.87 -21.25
N PRO A 680 0.54 10.81 -20.37
CA PRO A 680 0.65 11.76 -19.28
C PRO A 680 0.82 13.15 -19.86
N LYS A 681 0.02 14.09 -19.38
CA LYS A 681 0.08 15.49 -19.80
C LYS A 681 1.19 16.27 -19.11
N VAL A 682 1.72 15.74 -17.98
CA VAL A 682 2.68 16.42 -17.13
C VAL A 682 3.67 15.40 -16.56
N HIS A 683 4.97 15.66 -16.77
CA HIS A 683 6.06 14.93 -16.11
C HIS A 683 6.59 15.75 -14.95
N ARG A 684 6.71 15.12 -13.78
CA ARG A 684 7.36 15.76 -12.64
C ARG A 684 8.87 15.81 -12.87
N SER A 685 9.45 16.98 -12.72
CA SER A 685 10.90 17.18 -12.81
C SER A 685 11.64 16.94 -11.49
N THR A 686 11.09 16.07 -10.64
CA THR A 686 11.70 15.69 -9.38
C THR A 686 12.91 14.80 -9.61
N PHE A 687 14.03 15.12 -9.00
CA PHE A 687 15.25 14.34 -9.05
C PHE A 687 15.58 13.72 -7.69
N ILE A 688 15.84 12.42 -7.69
CA ILE A 688 16.48 11.72 -6.58
C ILE A 688 17.97 11.98 -6.71
N LEU A 689 18.56 12.62 -5.73
CA LEU A 689 20.00 12.87 -5.75
C LEU A 689 20.77 11.55 -5.60
N PRO A 690 21.43 11.05 -6.67
CA PRO A 690 22.26 9.85 -6.59
C PRO A 690 23.55 10.16 -5.83
N LEU A 691 23.96 9.27 -4.92
CA LEU A 691 25.16 9.44 -4.10
C LEU A 691 26.02 8.17 -3.99
N LYS A 692 26.18 7.45 -5.09
CA LYS A 692 27.06 6.25 -5.12
C LYS A 692 28.44 6.55 -5.63
N GLU A 693 28.54 7.43 -6.60
CA GLU A 693 29.83 7.82 -7.19
C GLU A 693 29.85 9.31 -7.52
N LEU A 694 30.95 9.96 -7.25
CA LEU A 694 31.19 11.37 -7.56
C LEU A 694 32.23 11.51 -8.64
N GLY A 695 31.91 12.28 -9.69
CA GLY A 695 32.86 12.69 -10.73
C GLY A 695 33.28 11.56 -11.67
N SER A 696 32.40 10.63 -12.05
CA SER A 696 32.74 9.50 -12.92
C SER A 696 33.28 9.91 -14.29
N SER A 697 32.88 11.04 -14.82
CA SER A 697 33.41 11.63 -16.06
C SER A 697 33.61 13.14 -15.97
N PHE A 698 33.54 13.73 -14.79
CA PHE A 698 33.71 15.18 -14.58
C PHE A 698 35.20 15.57 -14.75
N GLN A 699 35.42 16.59 -15.60
CA GLN A 699 36.72 17.18 -15.85
C GLN A 699 36.74 18.61 -15.33
N GLY A 700 37.12 18.76 -14.10
CA GLY A 700 37.10 20.04 -13.42
C GLY A 700 38.15 20.20 -12.35
#